data_cbb53dd105fbb5725443df2c86b60af7
#
_entry.id   cbb53dd105fbb5725443df2c86b60af7
#
_cell.length_a   1.000
_cell.length_b   1.000
_cell.length_c   1.000
_cell.angle_alpha   90.00
_cell.angle_beta   90.00
_cell.angle_gamma   90.00
#
_symmetry.space_group_name_H-M   'P 1'
#
loop_
_entity.id
_entity.type
_entity.pdbx_description
1 polymer ?
#
loop_
_entity_poly.entity_id
_entity_poly.type
_entity_poly.pdbx_seq_one_letter_code
_entity_poly.pdbx_strand_id
1 'polypeptide(L)'
;MADRLVVRGAREHNLRGVDIDLPRDSMIVFTGLSGSGKSSLAFDTIFAEGQRRYVESLSAYARQFLGQMDKPDVDFIEGLSPAVSIDQKSTSRNPRSTVGTITEVYDYLRLLYARAGKPHCPQCGEPISKQTPQQIVDQVLDMEQGVRFQVLAPVVRGRKGEYVDLFANLQQQGYARARVDGTVYSLTDPPKLKKQEKHDIAVVIDRLTVKASAKQRLTDSVETALRLADGLVELEFVDLPEQDPHRIRGFSENLACPNGHPLAIEDLEPRSFSFNSPYGACPECTGIGVRKEVDPELVVPDDELSLAEGAIAPWAGGQSAEYFERLLESLAETIGFRMDQPWRKLPAKAQKAVLHGVDEQVHVRYRNRYGRQRSYYANFEGVIPFLERRHEQTESDYARERYEGYMREVPCPACQGSRLKPEILAVTLAHAEQGERSIAEVCALSVAEASDFLDDLELGPREAMIAGAVLKEIQARLRFLLDVGLDYLSLDRAAGTLSGGEAQRIRLATQIGSGLVGVLYVLDEPSIGLHQRDNHRLIETLTRLRDLGNTLIVVEHDEDTIRSSDWVVDIGPGAGEHGGKIVHSGPYKKLLRNKESLTGAYLSGRRGIEVPAIRRPVDRKRQLTVVGAREHNLRGIDVSFPLGCLISVTGVSGSGKSTLVNDILATVLANKLNNARQVPGRHTRVRGLDHVDKLVRVDQSPIGRTPRSNPATYTGVWDHVRKLFAATTEAKVRGYQPGRFSFNVKGGRCEACAGDGTIKIEMNFLPDVYVPCEVCKGARYNRETLEVHYKGKTVSDVLDMPIEEAAEFFEPIKAIHRHLQTLVDVGLGYVRLGQPAPTLSGGEAQRVKLASELQKRSTGKTVYVLDEPTTGLHFEDISKLLGVINGLVDKGNTVIVIEHNLDVIKTSDWIVDMGPEGGSGGGMVVAEGTPEQVADTEESYTGQFLKPVLA
;
A
#
# COMPACT_ATOMS: atom_id res chain seq x y z
N MET A 1 -7.32 -20.93 -37.42
CA MET A 1 -7.70 -19.82 -36.50
C MET A 1 -7.65 -18.55 -37.31
N ALA A 2 -8.52 -17.58 -37.03
CA ALA A 2 -8.46 -16.30 -37.76
C ALA A 2 -7.13 -15.60 -37.45
N ASP A 3 -6.39 -15.17 -38.46
CA ASP A 3 -5.10 -14.47 -38.29
C ASP A 3 -5.25 -13.04 -37.76
N ARG A 4 -6.47 -12.58 -37.56
CA ARG A 4 -6.80 -11.23 -37.15
C ARG A 4 -7.89 -11.18 -36.08
N LEU A 5 -7.80 -10.17 -35.22
CA LEU A 5 -8.86 -9.73 -34.34
C LEU A 5 -9.67 -8.65 -35.07
N VAL A 6 -10.95 -8.94 -35.37
CA VAL A 6 -11.83 -8.08 -36.14
C VAL A 6 -12.91 -7.51 -35.25
N VAL A 7 -13.04 -6.19 -35.18
CA VAL A 7 -14.10 -5.46 -34.45
C VAL A 7 -14.93 -4.68 -35.43
N ARG A 8 -16.26 -4.74 -35.34
CA ARG A 8 -17.20 -4.00 -36.19
C ARG A 8 -18.27 -3.30 -35.35
N GLY A 9 -18.46 -2.02 -35.66
CA GLY A 9 -19.53 -1.21 -35.09
C GLY A 9 -19.41 -0.98 -33.56
N ALA A 10 -18.20 -0.78 -33.01
CA ALA A 10 -18.03 -0.46 -31.59
C ALA A 10 -18.54 0.95 -31.28
N ARG A 11 -19.47 1.05 -30.29
CA ARG A 11 -20.18 2.29 -29.92
C ARG A 11 -20.17 2.58 -28.42
N GLU A 12 -19.32 1.85 -27.64
CA GLU A 12 -19.21 2.13 -26.21
C GLU A 12 -18.74 3.56 -25.94
N HIS A 13 -19.37 4.21 -24.97
CA HIS A 13 -19.11 5.58 -24.55
C HIS A 13 -19.09 6.58 -25.72
N ASN A 14 -17.93 7.11 -26.06
CA ASN A 14 -17.76 8.10 -27.13
C ASN A 14 -17.36 7.50 -28.51
N LEU A 15 -17.26 6.17 -28.60
CA LEU A 15 -16.92 5.51 -29.87
C LEU A 15 -18.03 5.69 -30.91
N ARG A 16 -17.64 5.98 -32.16
CA ARG A 16 -18.56 6.33 -33.25
C ARG A 16 -18.69 5.22 -34.31
N GLY A 17 -19.06 4.00 -33.86
CA GLY A 17 -19.21 2.87 -34.79
C GLY A 17 -17.84 2.45 -35.37
N VAL A 18 -16.89 2.16 -34.52
CA VAL A 18 -15.52 1.84 -34.89
C VAL A 18 -15.42 0.46 -35.51
N ASP A 19 -14.85 0.42 -36.74
CA ASP A 19 -14.44 -0.79 -37.46
C ASP A 19 -12.93 -0.87 -37.49
N ILE A 20 -12.35 -1.99 -37.02
CA ILE A 20 -10.90 -2.18 -37.00
C ILE A 20 -10.51 -3.65 -37.14
N ASP A 21 -9.40 -3.89 -37.85
CA ASP A 21 -8.76 -5.18 -38.05
C ASP A 21 -7.36 -5.14 -37.48
N LEU A 22 -7.10 -5.93 -36.43
CA LEU A 22 -5.85 -5.96 -35.67
C LEU A 22 -5.09 -7.26 -35.94
N PRO A 23 -3.74 -7.23 -36.08
CA PRO A 23 -2.96 -8.45 -36.17
C PRO A 23 -2.97 -9.22 -34.84
N ARG A 24 -2.93 -10.55 -34.91
CA ARG A 24 -2.71 -11.40 -33.73
C ARG A 24 -1.22 -11.63 -33.50
N ASP A 25 -0.90 -12.16 -32.33
CA ASP A 25 0.49 -12.48 -31.93
C ASP A 25 1.44 -11.29 -32.11
N SER A 26 0.95 -10.12 -31.78
CA SER A 26 1.60 -8.82 -32.01
C SER A 26 1.41 -7.89 -30.81
N MET A 27 2.33 -6.96 -30.65
CA MET A 27 2.19 -5.85 -29.71
C MET A 27 1.53 -4.66 -30.40
N ILE A 28 0.30 -4.35 -30.00
CA ILE A 28 -0.56 -3.31 -30.58
C ILE A 28 -0.68 -2.19 -29.57
N VAL A 29 -0.26 -0.99 -29.93
CA VAL A 29 -0.39 0.18 -29.05
C VAL A 29 -1.59 1.03 -29.47
N PHE A 30 -2.47 1.31 -28.49
CA PHE A 30 -3.58 2.26 -28.62
C PHE A 30 -3.15 3.61 -28.06
N THR A 31 -3.10 4.62 -28.87
CA THR A 31 -2.67 5.98 -28.52
C THR A 31 -3.69 7.03 -28.95
N GLY A 32 -3.48 8.28 -28.57
CA GLY A 32 -4.35 9.43 -28.87
C GLY A 32 -4.62 10.30 -27.65
N LEU A 33 -5.33 11.40 -27.79
CA LEU A 33 -5.65 12.35 -26.72
C LEU A 33 -6.34 11.69 -25.52
N SER A 34 -6.17 12.26 -24.32
CA SER A 34 -6.93 11.86 -23.16
C SER A 34 -8.44 12.03 -23.44
N GLY A 35 -9.24 11.00 -23.13
CA GLY A 35 -10.69 11.01 -23.46
C GLY A 35 -11.03 10.76 -24.92
N SER A 36 -10.08 10.33 -25.76
CA SER A 36 -10.37 10.04 -27.19
C SER A 36 -11.14 8.73 -27.44
N GLY A 37 -11.25 7.83 -26.45
CA GLY A 37 -11.94 6.53 -26.55
C GLY A 37 -11.01 5.32 -26.56
N LYS A 38 -9.73 5.48 -26.25
CA LYS A 38 -8.73 4.37 -26.18
C LYS A 38 -9.18 3.26 -25.24
N SER A 39 -9.43 3.62 -23.98
CA SER A 39 -9.84 2.66 -22.96
C SER A 39 -11.23 2.07 -23.26
N SER A 40 -12.15 2.86 -23.84
CA SER A 40 -13.45 2.36 -24.27
C SER A 40 -13.35 1.27 -25.33
N LEU A 41 -12.42 1.38 -26.27
CA LEU A 41 -12.18 0.33 -27.26
C LEU A 41 -11.42 -0.86 -26.69
N ALA A 42 -10.36 -0.61 -25.91
CA ALA A 42 -9.47 -1.67 -25.39
C ALA A 42 -10.15 -2.49 -24.25
N PHE A 43 -10.68 -1.80 -23.25
CA PHE A 43 -11.24 -2.42 -22.04
C PHE A 43 -12.74 -2.64 -22.11
N ASP A 44 -13.51 -1.59 -22.38
CA ASP A 44 -14.98 -1.66 -22.30
C ASP A 44 -15.59 -2.40 -23.51
N THR A 45 -14.85 -2.55 -24.61
CA THR A 45 -15.30 -3.27 -25.80
C THR A 45 -14.57 -4.61 -25.98
N ILE A 46 -13.26 -4.61 -26.29
CA ILE A 46 -12.52 -5.83 -26.68
C ILE A 46 -12.32 -6.76 -25.48
N PHE A 47 -11.80 -6.25 -24.38
CA PHE A 47 -11.57 -7.05 -23.17
C PHE A 47 -12.91 -7.53 -22.57
N ALA A 48 -13.90 -6.63 -22.43
CA ALA A 48 -15.20 -6.96 -21.86
C ALA A 48 -15.91 -8.09 -22.62
N GLU A 49 -15.91 -8.05 -23.97
CA GLU A 49 -16.47 -9.12 -24.79
C GLU A 49 -15.66 -10.43 -24.69
N GLY A 50 -14.33 -10.34 -24.63
CA GLY A 50 -13.47 -11.51 -24.43
C GLY A 50 -13.75 -12.21 -23.08
N GLN A 51 -13.87 -11.42 -22.02
CA GLN A 51 -14.18 -11.93 -20.68
C GLN A 51 -15.62 -12.49 -20.62
N ARG A 52 -16.59 -11.79 -21.21
CA ARG A 52 -17.98 -12.26 -21.28
C ARG A 52 -18.09 -13.62 -21.94
N ARG A 53 -17.45 -13.83 -23.11
CA ARG A 53 -17.44 -15.12 -23.82
C ARG A 53 -16.76 -16.23 -23.02
N TYR A 54 -15.67 -15.88 -22.32
CA TYR A 54 -15.00 -16.83 -21.43
C TYR A 54 -15.93 -17.28 -20.29
N VAL A 55 -16.58 -16.33 -19.61
CA VAL A 55 -17.51 -16.62 -18.51
C VAL A 55 -18.73 -17.44 -19.03
N GLU A 56 -19.25 -17.13 -20.22
CA GLU A 56 -20.34 -17.89 -20.84
C GLU A 56 -19.94 -19.35 -21.16
N SER A 57 -18.66 -19.61 -21.42
CA SER A 57 -18.15 -20.96 -21.66
C SER A 57 -18.07 -21.83 -20.40
N LEU A 58 -18.13 -21.21 -19.21
CA LEU A 58 -18.07 -21.91 -17.92
C LEU A 58 -19.38 -22.60 -17.57
N SER A 59 -19.32 -23.50 -16.58
CA SER A 59 -20.51 -24.21 -16.10
C SER A 59 -21.58 -23.26 -15.56
N ALA A 60 -22.86 -23.65 -15.59
CA ALA A 60 -23.96 -22.85 -15.05
C ALA A 60 -23.77 -22.48 -13.57
N TYR A 61 -23.10 -23.35 -12.79
CA TYR A 61 -22.75 -23.11 -11.40
C TYR A 61 -21.72 -21.97 -11.27
N ALA A 62 -20.65 -22.01 -12.05
CA ALA A 62 -19.62 -20.96 -12.04
C ALA A 62 -20.18 -19.60 -12.47
N ARG A 63 -21.09 -19.57 -13.47
CA ARG A 63 -21.78 -18.35 -13.93
C ARG A 63 -22.63 -17.69 -12.84
N GLN A 64 -23.25 -18.47 -11.95
CA GLN A 64 -24.02 -17.96 -10.82
C GLN A 64 -23.18 -17.12 -9.83
N PHE A 65 -21.89 -17.46 -9.67
CA PHE A 65 -20.98 -16.74 -8.80
C PHE A 65 -20.34 -15.51 -9.45
N LEU A 66 -20.11 -15.55 -10.78
CA LEU A 66 -19.43 -14.48 -11.53
C LEU A 66 -20.38 -13.37 -12.00
N GLY A 67 -21.69 -13.56 -11.84
CA GLY A 67 -22.69 -12.61 -12.31
C GLY A 67 -22.88 -12.63 -13.83
N GLN A 68 -23.92 -11.92 -14.28
CA GLN A 68 -24.20 -11.71 -15.70
C GLN A 68 -23.45 -10.46 -16.14
N MET A 69 -22.51 -10.58 -17.06
CA MET A 69 -21.78 -9.44 -17.63
C MET A 69 -22.63 -8.82 -18.75
N ASP A 70 -22.73 -7.50 -18.77
CA ASP A 70 -23.41 -6.76 -19.83
C ASP A 70 -22.64 -6.96 -21.14
N LYS A 71 -23.40 -7.10 -22.25
CA LYS A 71 -22.80 -7.19 -23.57
C LYS A 71 -22.41 -5.76 -24.00
N PRO A 72 -21.12 -5.53 -24.39
CA PRO A 72 -20.71 -4.26 -24.91
C PRO A 72 -21.49 -3.88 -26.19
N ASP A 73 -21.66 -2.56 -26.40
CA ASP A 73 -22.32 -2.03 -27.60
C ASP A 73 -21.38 -2.16 -28.83
N VAL A 74 -21.43 -3.33 -29.43
CA VAL A 74 -20.63 -3.68 -30.61
C VAL A 74 -21.44 -4.65 -31.48
N ASP A 75 -21.34 -4.51 -32.80
CA ASP A 75 -22.07 -5.39 -33.71
C ASP A 75 -21.52 -6.82 -33.61
N PHE A 76 -20.23 -7.01 -33.82
CA PHE A 76 -19.55 -8.28 -33.53
C PHE A 76 -18.03 -8.11 -33.37
N ILE A 77 -17.40 -9.11 -32.69
CA ILE A 77 -15.95 -9.26 -32.58
C ILE A 77 -15.61 -10.69 -32.93
N GLU A 78 -14.63 -10.85 -33.84
CA GLU A 78 -14.11 -12.16 -34.28
C GLU A 78 -12.62 -12.28 -33.93
N GLY A 79 -12.14 -13.51 -33.72
CA GLY A 79 -10.73 -13.79 -33.45
C GLY A 79 -10.29 -13.51 -32.01
N LEU A 80 -11.22 -13.36 -31.05
CA LEU A 80 -10.89 -13.21 -29.64
C LEU A 80 -10.26 -14.45 -29.07
N SER A 81 -9.18 -14.26 -28.31
CA SER A 81 -8.59 -15.23 -27.38
C SER A 81 -9.10 -14.99 -25.95
N PRO A 82 -8.88 -15.93 -25.02
CA PRO A 82 -9.07 -15.65 -23.60
C PRO A 82 -8.36 -14.34 -23.22
N ALA A 83 -9.08 -13.42 -22.60
CA ALA A 83 -8.57 -12.08 -22.35
C ALA A 83 -8.19 -11.87 -20.88
N VAL A 84 -7.05 -11.25 -20.63
CA VAL A 84 -6.55 -10.86 -19.30
C VAL A 84 -6.31 -9.36 -19.29
N SER A 85 -6.87 -8.65 -18.30
CA SER A 85 -6.65 -7.23 -18.09
C SER A 85 -5.61 -6.99 -17.01
N ILE A 86 -4.71 -6.05 -17.27
CA ILE A 86 -3.73 -5.56 -16.29
C ILE A 86 -3.94 -4.04 -16.16
N ASP A 87 -4.87 -3.67 -15.29
CA ASP A 87 -5.25 -2.30 -15.01
C ASP A 87 -4.53 -1.69 -13.81
N GLN A 88 -4.63 -0.38 -13.65
CA GLN A 88 -3.99 0.39 -12.58
C GLN A 88 -4.84 0.44 -11.28
N LYS A 89 -6.11 0.10 -11.34
CA LYS A 89 -7.13 0.54 -10.35
C LYS A 89 -7.18 -0.19 -9.01
N SER A 90 -6.47 -1.27 -8.76
CA SER A 90 -6.68 -2.04 -7.52
C SER A 90 -5.39 -2.43 -6.80
N THR A 91 -4.94 -1.59 -5.89
CA THR A 91 -4.08 -2.05 -4.78
C THR A 91 -4.96 -2.72 -3.72
N SER A 92 -4.59 -3.94 -3.30
CA SER A 92 -5.26 -4.61 -2.20
C SER A 92 -5.13 -3.79 -0.92
N ARG A 93 -6.25 -3.47 -0.26
CA ARG A 93 -6.26 -2.80 1.05
C ARG A 93 -6.11 -3.77 2.22
N ASN A 94 -5.93 -5.06 1.93
CA ASN A 94 -5.75 -6.05 2.98
C ASN A 94 -4.37 -5.89 3.61
N PRO A 95 -4.25 -5.60 4.92
CA PRO A 95 -2.96 -5.40 5.60
C PRO A 95 -2.10 -6.66 5.63
N ARG A 96 -2.68 -7.84 5.34
CA ARG A 96 -1.98 -9.11 5.27
C ARG A 96 -1.41 -9.43 3.89
N SER A 97 -1.76 -8.65 2.86
CA SER A 97 -1.20 -8.82 1.53
C SER A 97 0.17 -8.16 1.44
N THR A 98 1.17 -8.91 1.01
CA THR A 98 2.55 -8.44 0.76
C THR A 98 2.96 -8.73 -0.67
N VAL A 99 4.06 -8.15 -1.14
CA VAL A 99 4.65 -8.47 -2.45
C VAL A 99 4.86 -9.98 -2.56
N GLY A 100 5.47 -10.62 -1.55
CA GLY A 100 5.72 -12.06 -1.55
C GLY A 100 4.45 -12.92 -1.65
N THR A 101 3.32 -12.51 -1.05
CA THR A 101 2.06 -13.26 -1.12
C THR A 101 1.34 -13.06 -2.45
N ILE A 102 1.39 -11.86 -3.05
CA ILE A 102 0.75 -11.59 -4.34
C ILE A 102 1.49 -12.30 -5.48
N THR A 103 2.81 -12.41 -5.38
CA THR A 103 3.66 -13.07 -6.37
C THR A 103 3.77 -14.60 -6.16
N GLU A 104 3.11 -15.13 -5.13
CA GLU A 104 3.20 -16.53 -4.69
C GLU A 104 4.61 -16.96 -4.23
N VAL A 105 5.60 -16.09 -4.27
CA VAL A 105 6.98 -16.40 -3.80
C VAL A 105 6.96 -16.86 -2.35
N TYR A 106 6.16 -16.22 -1.50
CA TYR A 106 6.03 -16.58 -0.10
C TYR A 106 5.50 -18.00 0.12
N ASP A 107 4.61 -18.48 -0.74
CA ASP A 107 4.05 -19.82 -0.64
C ASP A 107 5.12 -20.90 -0.91
N TYR A 108 6.00 -20.63 -1.88
CA TYR A 108 7.15 -21.51 -2.16
C TYR A 108 8.24 -21.36 -1.07
N LEU A 109 8.49 -20.16 -0.53
CA LEU A 109 9.41 -19.98 0.60
C LEU A 109 8.96 -20.77 1.82
N ARG A 110 7.66 -20.75 2.16
CA ARG A 110 7.12 -21.57 3.25
C ARG A 110 7.39 -23.06 3.05
N LEU A 111 7.24 -23.55 1.82
CA LEU A 111 7.53 -24.92 1.46
C LEU A 111 9.03 -25.23 1.58
N LEU A 112 9.88 -24.33 1.10
CA LEU A 112 11.33 -24.46 1.18
C LEU A 112 11.81 -24.53 2.63
N TYR A 113 11.38 -23.59 3.49
CA TYR A 113 11.75 -23.57 4.91
C TYR A 113 11.21 -24.78 5.67
N ALA A 114 10.01 -25.26 5.35
CA ALA A 114 9.45 -26.44 5.97
C ALA A 114 10.20 -27.74 5.62
N ARG A 115 10.90 -27.79 4.48
CA ARG A 115 11.55 -29.00 3.97
C ARG A 115 13.07 -29.00 4.09
N ALA A 116 13.70 -27.83 3.97
CA ALA A 116 15.16 -27.66 3.99
C ALA A 116 15.66 -26.77 5.12
N GLY A 117 14.77 -26.08 5.84
CA GLY A 117 15.14 -25.19 6.94
C GLY A 117 15.70 -25.96 8.14
N LYS A 118 16.74 -25.41 8.75
CA LYS A 118 17.40 -25.93 9.96
C LYS A 118 16.81 -25.21 11.18
N PRO A 119 16.08 -25.91 12.06
CA PRO A 119 15.52 -25.31 13.26
C PRO A 119 16.58 -25.11 14.34
N HIS A 120 16.52 -23.97 15.00
CA HIS A 120 17.36 -23.61 16.15
C HIS A 120 16.48 -23.27 17.37
N CYS A 121 17.05 -23.35 18.54
CA CYS A 121 16.37 -22.92 19.76
C CYS A 121 16.31 -21.39 19.80
N PRO A 122 15.13 -20.76 19.91
CA PRO A 122 15.01 -19.30 19.96
C PRO A 122 15.63 -18.66 21.19
N GLN A 123 15.95 -19.47 22.24
CA GLN A 123 16.55 -18.98 23.49
C GLN A 123 18.06 -19.12 23.53
N CYS A 124 18.64 -20.21 23.03
CA CYS A 124 20.09 -20.47 23.13
C CYS A 124 20.77 -20.59 21.75
N GLY A 125 20.05 -20.56 20.63
CA GLY A 125 20.61 -20.65 19.28
C GLY A 125 21.13 -22.06 18.87
N GLU A 126 21.04 -23.05 19.75
CA GLU A 126 21.53 -24.40 19.44
C GLU A 126 20.65 -25.09 18.38
N PRO A 127 21.24 -25.83 17.43
CA PRO A 127 20.52 -26.59 16.45
C PRO A 127 19.57 -27.61 17.07
N ILE A 128 18.37 -27.72 16.54
CA ILE A 128 17.35 -28.65 16.98
C ILE A 128 17.16 -29.73 15.92
N SER A 129 17.15 -30.99 16.32
CA SER A 129 16.94 -32.12 15.44
C SER A 129 15.98 -33.13 16.04
N LYS A 130 15.22 -33.80 15.19
CA LYS A 130 14.51 -35.03 15.57
C LYS A 130 15.55 -36.14 15.74
N GLN A 131 15.49 -36.85 16.86
CA GLN A 131 16.36 -37.99 17.12
C GLN A 131 15.56 -39.29 17.03
N THR A 132 16.01 -40.22 16.21
CA THR A 132 15.42 -41.55 16.23
C THR A 132 15.80 -42.30 17.51
N PRO A 133 14.97 -43.25 17.99
CA PRO A 133 15.32 -44.08 19.15
C PRO A 133 16.72 -44.69 19.05
N GLN A 134 17.10 -45.13 17.85
CA GLN A 134 18.43 -45.69 17.59
C GLN A 134 19.56 -44.68 17.79
N GLN A 135 19.37 -43.44 17.30
CA GLN A 135 20.36 -42.35 17.50
C GLN A 135 20.53 -41.99 18.98
N ILE A 136 19.40 -41.95 19.73
CA ILE A 136 19.41 -41.69 21.17
C ILE A 136 20.23 -42.80 21.87
N VAL A 137 19.95 -44.06 21.55
CA VAL A 137 20.66 -45.23 22.10
C VAL A 137 22.14 -45.20 21.75
N ASP A 138 22.51 -44.89 20.51
CA ASP A 138 23.92 -44.86 20.10
C ASP A 138 24.66 -43.71 20.80
N GLN A 139 24.06 -42.52 20.96
CA GLN A 139 24.64 -41.42 21.75
C GLN A 139 24.86 -41.77 23.21
N VAL A 140 23.94 -42.53 23.82
CA VAL A 140 24.09 -42.97 25.20
C VAL A 140 25.20 -44.01 25.35
N LEU A 141 25.35 -44.92 24.39
CA LEU A 141 26.40 -45.95 24.40
C LEU A 141 27.79 -45.38 24.11
N ASP A 142 27.90 -44.23 23.45
CA ASP A 142 29.14 -43.50 23.20
C ASP A 142 29.67 -42.78 24.45
N MET A 143 28.88 -42.71 25.52
CA MET A 143 29.32 -42.13 26.80
C MET A 143 30.29 -43.05 27.51
N GLU A 144 30.95 -42.50 28.57
CA GLU A 144 31.93 -43.24 29.36
C GLU A 144 31.32 -44.51 29.96
N GLN A 145 32.00 -45.62 29.77
CA GLN A 145 31.55 -46.93 30.27
C GLN A 145 31.47 -46.97 31.78
N GLY A 146 30.39 -47.55 32.31
CA GLY A 146 30.19 -47.69 33.75
C GLY A 146 29.30 -46.59 34.35
N VAL A 147 28.99 -45.48 33.63
CA VAL A 147 28.09 -44.43 34.12
C VAL A 147 26.69 -45.02 34.34
N ARG A 148 26.10 -44.71 35.52
CA ARG A 148 24.77 -45.17 35.93
C ARG A 148 23.72 -44.10 35.65
N PHE A 149 22.62 -44.50 35.04
CA PHE A 149 21.52 -43.57 34.72
C PHE A 149 20.15 -44.23 34.84
N GLN A 150 19.13 -43.38 34.97
CA GLN A 150 17.71 -43.77 34.87
C GLN A 150 17.09 -43.24 33.61
N VAL A 151 16.29 -44.07 32.95
CA VAL A 151 15.45 -43.68 31.80
C VAL A 151 14.10 -43.20 32.34
N LEU A 152 13.76 -41.95 32.09
CA LEU A 152 12.57 -41.28 32.58
C LEU A 152 11.66 -40.91 31.42
N ALA A 153 10.34 -41.07 31.59
CA ALA A 153 9.31 -40.59 30.68
C ALA A 153 8.60 -39.36 31.32
N PRO A 154 8.83 -38.10 30.85
CA PRO A 154 8.22 -36.92 31.44
C PRO A 154 6.76 -36.78 30.94
N VAL A 155 5.78 -37.23 31.75
CA VAL A 155 4.35 -37.24 31.40
C VAL A 155 3.63 -35.95 31.79
N VAL A 156 4.16 -35.16 32.73
CA VAL A 156 3.65 -33.83 33.11
C VAL A 156 4.81 -32.85 33.26
N ARG A 157 4.72 -31.68 32.62
CA ARG A 157 5.72 -30.62 32.71
C ARG A 157 5.08 -29.29 33.09
N GLY A 158 5.39 -28.76 34.26
CA GLY A 158 5.00 -27.42 34.70
C GLY A 158 3.48 -27.16 34.70
N ARG A 159 2.64 -28.18 34.82
CA ARG A 159 1.17 -28.05 34.79
C ARG A 159 0.57 -28.18 36.19
N LYS A 160 -0.48 -27.39 36.46
CA LYS A 160 -1.25 -27.45 37.70
C LYS A 160 -2.18 -28.66 37.71
N GLY A 161 -2.32 -29.32 38.84
CA GLY A 161 -3.22 -30.46 38.98
C GLY A 161 -2.87 -31.37 40.15
N GLU A 162 -3.80 -32.22 40.59
CA GLU A 162 -3.61 -33.21 41.66
C GLU A 162 -3.13 -34.57 41.15
N TYR A 163 -3.32 -34.86 39.85
CA TYR A 163 -2.85 -36.05 39.09
C TYR A 163 -3.15 -37.43 39.68
N VAL A 164 -4.18 -37.51 40.56
CA VAL A 164 -4.54 -38.78 41.22
C VAL A 164 -4.86 -39.90 40.20
N ASP A 165 -5.68 -39.59 39.20
CA ASP A 165 -6.05 -40.53 38.15
C ASP A 165 -4.85 -40.95 37.29
N LEU A 166 -3.91 -40.03 37.03
CA LEU A 166 -2.68 -40.31 36.30
C LEU A 166 -1.84 -41.35 37.06
N PHE A 167 -1.62 -41.15 38.33
CA PHE A 167 -0.85 -42.13 39.15
C PHE A 167 -1.53 -43.49 39.21
N ALA A 168 -2.84 -43.55 39.32
CA ALA A 168 -3.61 -44.79 39.30
C ALA A 168 -3.47 -45.51 37.96
N ASN A 169 -3.56 -44.77 36.83
CA ASN A 169 -3.40 -45.34 35.49
C ASN A 169 -1.98 -45.90 35.28
N LEU A 170 -0.94 -45.14 35.68
CA LEU A 170 0.43 -45.59 35.58
C LEU A 170 0.73 -46.85 36.40
N GLN A 171 0.12 -46.95 37.59
CA GLN A 171 0.24 -48.16 38.41
C GLN A 171 -0.45 -49.36 37.73
N GLN A 172 -1.63 -49.18 37.15
CA GLN A 172 -2.33 -50.22 36.42
C GLN A 172 -1.57 -50.70 35.19
N GLN A 173 -0.80 -49.82 34.55
CA GLN A 173 0.08 -50.15 33.41
C GLN A 173 1.37 -50.88 33.83
N GLY A 174 1.55 -51.08 35.17
CA GLY A 174 2.69 -51.84 35.68
C GLY A 174 3.94 -51.01 36.02
N TYR A 175 3.88 -49.68 35.95
CA TYR A 175 5.02 -48.86 36.39
C TYR A 175 5.12 -48.83 37.92
N ALA A 176 6.34 -48.86 38.43
CA ALA A 176 6.58 -48.96 39.87
C ALA A 176 6.87 -47.61 40.55
N ARG A 177 7.48 -46.68 39.82
CA ARG A 177 8.02 -45.43 40.39
C ARG A 177 7.80 -44.26 39.44
N ALA A 178 7.58 -43.08 40.03
CA ALA A 178 7.58 -41.79 39.33
C ALA A 178 8.45 -40.78 40.10
N ARG A 179 9.13 -39.92 39.38
CA ARG A 179 9.83 -38.76 39.89
C ARG A 179 8.87 -37.60 39.86
N VAL A 180 8.55 -37.02 41.01
CA VAL A 180 7.65 -35.87 41.14
C VAL A 180 8.41 -34.71 41.79
N ASP A 181 8.46 -33.58 41.09
CA ASP A 181 9.15 -32.36 41.55
C ASP A 181 10.61 -32.65 42.05
N GLY A 182 11.32 -33.48 41.29
CA GLY A 182 12.71 -33.87 41.63
C GLY A 182 12.88 -35.08 42.56
N THR A 183 11.82 -35.54 43.23
CA THR A 183 11.90 -36.65 44.20
C THR A 183 11.21 -37.92 43.65
N VAL A 184 11.87 -39.10 43.83
CA VAL A 184 11.33 -40.37 43.35
C VAL A 184 10.37 -40.97 44.40
N TYR A 185 9.14 -41.24 44.03
CA TYR A 185 8.10 -41.87 44.82
C TYR A 185 7.67 -43.21 44.24
N SER A 186 7.18 -44.13 45.11
CA SER A 186 6.52 -45.35 44.69
C SER A 186 5.09 -45.04 44.21
N LEU A 187 4.69 -45.59 43.06
CA LEU A 187 3.33 -45.44 42.56
C LEU A 187 2.27 -46.24 43.39
N THR A 188 2.73 -47.11 44.34
CA THR A 188 1.86 -47.74 45.33
C THR A 188 1.45 -46.76 46.45
N ASP A 189 2.23 -45.70 46.69
CA ASP A 189 1.98 -44.64 47.67
C ASP A 189 2.42 -43.29 47.08
N PRO A 190 1.64 -42.74 46.08
CA PRO A 190 1.97 -41.51 45.40
C PRO A 190 1.80 -40.29 46.31
N PRO A 191 2.60 -39.20 46.12
CA PRO A 191 2.46 -37.99 46.90
C PRO A 191 1.12 -37.28 46.61
N LYS A 192 0.56 -36.63 47.63
CA LYS A 192 -0.62 -35.75 47.46
C LYS A 192 -0.18 -34.40 46.95
N LEU A 193 -0.55 -34.09 45.69
CA LEU A 193 -0.17 -32.86 45.04
C LEU A 193 -1.23 -31.77 45.23
N LYS A 194 -0.79 -30.51 45.22
CA LYS A 194 -1.72 -29.35 45.37
C LYS A 194 -2.23 -28.89 44.02
N LYS A 195 -3.54 -28.80 43.87
CA LYS A 195 -4.24 -28.42 42.64
C LYS A 195 -3.80 -27.10 42.02
N GLN A 196 -3.30 -26.14 42.82
CA GLN A 196 -2.93 -24.81 42.38
C GLN A 196 -1.43 -24.64 42.11
N GLU A 197 -0.60 -25.60 42.43
CA GLU A 197 0.84 -25.60 42.19
C GLU A 197 1.18 -26.29 40.85
N LYS A 198 2.29 -25.87 40.22
CA LYS A 198 2.80 -26.53 39.01
C LYS A 198 3.66 -27.71 39.42
N HIS A 199 3.48 -28.84 38.75
CA HIS A 199 4.21 -30.08 39.03
C HIS A 199 4.88 -30.59 37.75
N ASP A 200 6.02 -31.25 37.96
CA ASP A 200 6.77 -32.04 36.98
C ASP A 200 6.74 -33.51 37.39
N ILE A 201 6.20 -34.38 36.54
CA ILE A 201 6.06 -35.80 36.78
C ILE A 201 6.72 -36.60 35.66
N ALA A 202 7.73 -37.40 35.98
CA ALA A 202 8.38 -38.31 35.06
C ALA A 202 8.32 -39.76 35.58
N VAL A 203 7.93 -40.71 34.74
CA VAL A 203 7.87 -42.14 35.10
C VAL A 203 9.26 -42.75 34.95
N VAL A 204 9.73 -43.45 35.96
CA VAL A 204 10.99 -44.21 35.91
C VAL A 204 10.72 -45.49 35.11
N ILE A 205 11.26 -45.57 33.89
CA ILE A 205 11.11 -46.72 33.01
C ILE A 205 12.12 -47.80 33.36
N ASP A 206 13.40 -47.42 33.46
CA ASP A 206 14.48 -48.40 33.78
C ASP A 206 15.69 -47.71 34.45
N ARG A 207 16.57 -48.54 35.06
CA ARG A 207 17.85 -48.10 35.62
C ARG A 207 18.95 -48.93 34.99
N LEU A 208 19.84 -48.26 34.29
CA LEU A 208 20.85 -48.90 33.46
C LEU A 208 22.25 -48.36 33.77
N THR A 209 23.22 -49.07 33.25
CA THR A 209 24.62 -48.63 33.24
C THR A 209 25.13 -48.69 31.81
N VAL A 210 25.92 -47.71 31.39
CA VAL A 210 26.50 -47.68 30.05
C VAL A 210 27.42 -48.90 29.84
N LYS A 211 26.95 -49.83 29.04
CA LYS A 211 27.66 -51.07 28.64
C LYS A 211 27.19 -51.51 27.27
N ALA A 212 28.07 -51.95 26.40
CA ALA A 212 27.70 -52.44 25.07
C ALA A 212 26.67 -53.57 25.11
N SER A 213 26.67 -54.42 26.14
CA SER A 213 25.72 -55.50 26.35
C SER A 213 24.31 -55.02 26.75
N ALA A 214 24.11 -53.76 27.10
CA ALA A 214 22.83 -53.21 27.48
C ALA A 214 22.03 -52.61 26.29
N LYS A 215 22.58 -52.65 25.08
CA LYS A 215 21.98 -51.99 23.87
C LYS A 215 20.52 -52.34 23.68
N GLN A 216 20.16 -53.59 23.65
CA GLN A 216 18.80 -54.04 23.42
C GLN A 216 17.86 -53.55 24.52
N ARG A 217 18.22 -53.72 25.79
CA ARG A 217 17.41 -53.27 26.92
C ARG A 217 17.28 -51.74 27.00
N LEU A 218 18.33 -51.03 26.61
CA LEU A 218 18.25 -49.56 26.50
C LEU A 218 17.30 -49.12 25.37
N THR A 219 17.36 -49.81 24.21
CA THR A 219 16.43 -49.53 23.11
C THR A 219 14.98 -49.71 23.54
N ASP A 220 14.66 -50.86 24.16
CA ASP A 220 13.29 -51.15 24.63
C ASP A 220 12.84 -50.13 25.67
N SER A 221 13.71 -49.67 26.55
CA SER A 221 13.42 -48.66 27.57
C SER A 221 13.22 -47.28 26.99
N VAL A 222 14.04 -46.87 26.02
CA VAL A 222 13.91 -45.57 25.29
C VAL A 222 12.61 -45.56 24.48
N GLU A 223 12.30 -46.59 23.72
CA GLU A 223 11.05 -46.68 22.96
C GLU A 223 9.82 -46.63 23.87
N THR A 224 9.87 -47.31 25.04
CA THR A 224 8.80 -47.24 26.02
C THR A 224 8.62 -45.85 26.60
N ALA A 225 9.71 -45.16 26.91
CA ALA A 225 9.68 -43.78 27.43
C ALA A 225 9.10 -42.83 26.38
N LEU A 226 9.57 -42.89 25.14
CA LEU A 226 9.11 -42.07 24.03
C LEU A 226 7.59 -42.23 23.77
N ARG A 227 7.11 -43.49 23.80
CA ARG A 227 5.70 -43.80 23.62
C ARG A 227 4.81 -43.25 24.76
N LEU A 228 5.31 -43.32 26.01
CA LEU A 228 4.57 -42.91 27.20
C LEU A 228 4.51 -41.38 27.35
N ALA A 229 5.58 -40.70 26.92
CA ALA A 229 5.72 -39.24 27.07
C ALA A 229 5.67 -38.48 25.73
N ASP A 230 4.88 -38.98 24.77
CA ASP A 230 4.64 -38.33 23.47
C ASP A 230 5.92 -37.88 22.75
N GLY A 231 6.86 -38.84 22.65
CA GLY A 231 8.14 -38.62 21.95
C GLY A 231 9.24 -37.97 22.77
N LEU A 232 9.11 -37.93 24.09
CA LEU A 232 10.14 -37.37 24.99
C LEU A 232 10.75 -38.46 25.88
N VAL A 233 12.04 -38.40 26.12
CA VAL A 233 12.74 -39.22 27.09
C VAL A 233 13.82 -38.39 27.81
N GLU A 234 13.94 -38.56 29.09
CA GLU A 234 15.01 -37.96 29.91
C GLU A 234 15.90 -39.04 30.49
N LEU A 235 17.20 -38.77 30.49
CA LEU A 235 18.20 -39.60 31.19
C LEU A 235 18.69 -38.84 32.39
N GLU A 236 18.49 -39.42 33.59
CA GLU A 236 19.04 -38.89 34.84
C GLU A 236 20.30 -39.66 35.23
N PHE A 237 21.44 -38.96 35.26
CA PHE A 237 22.74 -39.53 35.68
C PHE A 237 22.86 -39.53 37.20
N VAL A 238 22.77 -40.74 37.79
CA VAL A 238 22.65 -40.90 39.24
C VAL A 238 23.94 -40.54 39.96
N ASP A 239 25.08 -40.59 39.27
CA ASP A 239 26.41 -40.34 39.83
C ASP A 239 26.77 -38.81 39.89
N LEU A 240 25.97 -37.97 39.28
CA LEU A 240 26.15 -36.51 39.34
C LEU A 240 25.40 -35.88 40.53
N PRO A 241 25.92 -34.77 41.10
CA PRO A 241 25.25 -34.04 42.16
C PRO A 241 23.85 -33.55 41.77
N GLU A 242 22.95 -33.38 42.75
CA GLU A 242 21.57 -32.95 42.49
C GLU A 242 21.47 -31.58 41.82
N GLN A 243 22.45 -30.73 42.03
CA GLN A 243 22.48 -29.37 41.47
C GLN A 243 23.28 -29.25 40.17
N ASP A 244 23.80 -30.35 39.62
CA ASP A 244 24.56 -30.33 38.37
C ASP A 244 23.60 -30.14 37.17
N PRO A 245 23.83 -29.12 36.36
CA PRO A 245 22.97 -28.84 35.20
C PRO A 245 22.97 -29.99 34.16
N HIS A 246 24.02 -30.85 34.17
CA HIS A 246 24.11 -31.98 33.25
C HIS A 246 23.56 -33.28 33.80
N ARG A 247 22.98 -33.27 35.03
CA ARG A 247 22.40 -34.45 35.66
C ARG A 247 21.24 -35.04 34.86
N ILE A 248 20.43 -34.20 34.20
CA ILE A 248 19.31 -34.62 33.37
C ILE A 248 19.60 -34.22 31.94
N ARG A 249 19.58 -35.18 31.04
CA ARG A 249 19.62 -34.92 29.58
C ARG A 249 18.32 -35.36 28.94
N GLY A 250 17.65 -34.40 28.28
CA GLY A 250 16.45 -34.65 27.50
C GLY A 250 16.80 -35.04 26.07
N PHE A 251 16.05 -36.00 25.54
CA PHE A 251 16.08 -36.41 24.14
C PHE A 251 14.64 -36.45 23.62
N SER A 252 14.45 -36.29 22.32
CA SER A 252 13.12 -36.22 21.75
C SER A 252 13.07 -36.76 20.32
N GLU A 253 12.05 -37.54 20.03
CA GLU A 253 11.63 -37.81 18.65
C GLU A 253 11.03 -36.60 17.96
N ASN A 254 10.54 -35.62 18.74
CA ASN A 254 10.07 -34.34 18.28
C ASN A 254 11.21 -33.30 18.28
N LEU A 255 10.98 -32.15 17.68
CA LEU A 255 11.94 -31.06 17.70
C LEU A 255 12.11 -30.53 19.14
N ALA A 256 13.24 -30.77 19.78
CA ALA A 256 13.52 -30.33 21.14
C ALA A 256 14.91 -29.72 21.27
N CYS A 257 15.04 -28.72 22.16
CA CYS A 257 16.33 -28.10 22.47
C CYS A 257 17.20 -29.04 23.33
N PRO A 258 18.48 -29.22 23.00
CA PRO A 258 19.41 -30.02 23.82
C PRO A 258 19.53 -29.49 25.24
N ASN A 259 19.39 -28.20 25.47
CA ASN A 259 19.47 -27.53 26.77
C ASN A 259 18.14 -27.54 27.54
N GLY A 260 17.12 -28.26 27.06
CA GLY A 260 15.85 -28.43 27.79
C GLY A 260 14.91 -27.24 27.74
N HIS A 261 15.13 -26.22 26.87
CA HIS A 261 14.22 -25.12 26.72
C HIS A 261 12.87 -25.59 26.12
N PRO A 262 11.72 -25.15 26.64
CA PRO A 262 10.42 -25.54 26.12
C PRO A 262 10.23 -24.98 24.72
N LEU A 263 9.91 -25.84 23.76
CA LEU A 263 9.61 -25.48 22.38
C LEU A 263 8.14 -25.78 22.08
N ALA A 264 7.49 -24.89 21.34
CA ALA A 264 6.09 -25.04 20.93
C ALA A 264 5.95 -25.60 19.49
N ILE A 265 7.04 -26.09 18.88
CA ILE A 265 7.01 -26.61 17.51
C ILE A 265 6.81 -28.12 17.53
N GLU A 266 5.65 -28.58 17.14
CA GLU A 266 5.37 -30.01 17.01
C GLU A 266 5.97 -30.58 15.71
N ASP A 267 5.72 -29.91 14.56
CA ASP A 267 6.26 -30.25 13.25
C ASP A 267 6.45 -29.04 12.35
N LEU A 268 7.51 -29.04 11.53
CA LEU A 268 7.76 -28.00 10.53
C LEU A 268 6.92 -28.30 9.26
N GLU A 269 5.74 -27.70 9.21
CA GLU A 269 4.85 -27.76 8.04
C GLU A 269 4.77 -26.39 7.35
N PRO A 270 4.42 -26.31 6.07
CA PRO A 270 4.25 -25.02 5.39
C PRO A 270 3.27 -24.07 6.07
N ARG A 271 2.23 -24.60 6.77
CA ARG A 271 1.29 -23.79 7.55
C ARG A 271 1.93 -23.13 8.77
N SER A 272 3.00 -23.71 9.33
CA SER A 272 3.75 -23.15 10.46
C SER A 272 4.51 -21.87 10.08
N PHE A 273 4.84 -21.69 8.81
CA PHE A 273 5.49 -20.49 8.27
C PHE A 273 4.49 -19.46 7.73
N SER A 274 3.19 -19.64 7.93
CA SER A 274 2.17 -18.71 7.44
C SER A 274 1.75 -17.73 8.53
N PHE A 275 1.96 -16.44 8.30
CA PHE A 275 1.45 -15.39 9.19
C PHE A 275 -0.09 -15.23 9.09
N ASN A 276 -0.75 -15.88 8.13
CA ASN A 276 -2.22 -15.95 8.02
C ASN A 276 -2.82 -17.17 8.76
N SER A 277 -1.97 -18.01 9.34
CA SER A 277 -2.36 -19.21 10.08
C SER A 277 -2.06 -19.04 11.57
N PRO A 278 -2.93 -19.46 12.49
CA PRO A 278 -2.67 -19.39 13.93
C PRO A 278 -1.46 -20.24 14.37
N TYR A 279 -1.02 -21.19 13.53
CA TYR A 279 0.16 -22.00 13.80
C TYR A 279 1.46 -21.21 13.69
N GLY A 280 1.55 -20.26 12.75
CA GLY A 280 2.74 -19.45 12.50
C GLY A 280 2.65 -18.01 12.92
N ALA A 281 1.44 -17.45 12.96
CA ALA A 281 1.22 -16.02 13.23
C ALA A 281 1.66 -15.63 14.65
N CYS A 282 2.30 -14.47 14.77
CA CYS A 282 2.58 -13.85 16.05
C CYS A 282 1.27 -13.70 16.86
N PRO A 283 1.19 -14.16 18.11
CA PRO A 283 -0.05 -14.13 18.89
C PRO A 283 -0.51 -12.72 19.27
N GLU A 284 0.41 -11.75 19.40
CA GLU A 284 0.05 -10.37 19.74
C GLU A 284 -0.57 -9.61 18.56
N CYS A 285 0.08 -9.59 17.40
CA CYS A 285 -0.42 -8.86 16.24
C CYS A 285 -1.26 -9.73 15.28
N THR A 286 -1.50 -10.99 15.62
CA THR A 286 -2.25 -11.94 14.76
C THR A 286 -1.76 -12.01 13.31
N GLY A 287 -0.44 -11.83 13.11
CA GLY A 287 0.21 -11.88 11.80
C GLY A 287 0.18 -10.59 10.98
N ILE A 288 -0.25 -9.46 11.57
CA ILE A 288 -0.25 -8.15 10.90
C ILE A 288 1.16 -7.53 10.90
N GLY A 289 1.96 -7.77 11.95
CA GLY A 289 3.33 -7.26 12.09
C GLY A 289 3.43 -5.86 12.67
N VAL A 290 2.34 -5.11 12.66
CA VAL A 290 2.26 -3.75 13.23
C VAL A 290 1.08 -3.63 14.17
N ARG A 291 1.13 -2.63 15.04
CA ARG A 291 -0.03 -2.21 15.85
C ARG A 291 -0.17 -0.69 15.78
N LYS A 292 -1.38 -0.20 15.99
CA LYS A 292 -1.63 1.24 16.09
C LYS A 292 -1.45 1.66 17.54
N GLU A 293 -0.56 2.62 17.76
CA GLU A 293 -0.34 3.24 19.07
C GLU A 293 -0.59 4.74 18.96
N VAL A 294 -1.13 5.33 20.04
CA VAL A 294 -1.31 6.78 20.11
C VAL A 294 0.06 7.45 20.16
N ASP A 295 0.27 8.38 19.22
CA ASP A 295 1.53 9.12 19.12
C ASP A 295 1.45 10.42 19.91
N PRO A 296 2.30 10.62 20.92
CA PRO A 296 2.35 11.87 21.68
C PRO A 296 2.57 13.13 20.82
N GLU A 297 3.32 13.02 19.72
CA GLU A 297 3.57 14.15 18.79
C GLU A 297 2.31 14.54 18.00
N LEU A 298 1.43 13.57 17.70
CA LEU A 298 0.13 13.85 17.08
C LEU A 298 -0.90 14.36 18.07
N VAL A 299 -0.76 13.99 19.34
CA VAL A 299 -1.59 14.49 20.45
C VAL A 299 -1.25 15.94 20.74
N VAL A 300 0.04 16.29 20.72
CA VAL A 300 0.56 17.65 20.92
C VAL A 300 1.36 18.10 19.70
N PRO A 301 0.70 18.50 18.62
CA PRO A 301 1.38 18.82 17.35
C PRO A 301 2.15 20.15 17.37
N ASP A 302 1.84 21.03 18.30
CA ASP A 302 2.54 22.30 18.52
C ASP A 302 2.87 22.45 20.02
N ASP A 303 4.13 22.22 20.36
CA ASP A 303 4.63 22.29 21.72
C ASP A 303 4.88 23.73 22.24
N GLU A 304 4.75 24.72 21.35
CA GLU A 304 4.76 26.13 21.72
C GLU A 304 3.44 26.61 22.33
N LEU A 305 2.33 25.90 22.04
CA LEU A 305 1.03 26.17 22.63
C LEU A 305 0.98 25.74 24.09
N SER A 306 0.26 26.49 24.89
CA SER A 306 -0.10 26.09 26.24
C SER A 306 -1.35 25.20 26.28
N LEU A 307 -1.61 24.53 27.40
CA LEU A 307 -2.83 23.75 27.58
C LEU A 307 -4.08 24.62 27.47
N ALA A 308 -4.03 25.87 27.94
CA ALA A 308 -5.12 26.84 27.83
C ALA A 308 -5.37 27.28 26.37
N GLU A 309 -4.35 27.27 25.52
CA GLU A 309 -4.44 27.58 24.08
C GLU A 309 -4.82 26.35 23.24
N GLY A 310 -5.00 25.19 23.88
CA GLY A 310 -5.43 23.97 23.20
C GLY A 310 -4.28 23.10 22.65
N ALA A 311 -3.15 23.03 23.33
CA ALA A 311 -2.02 22.16 22.96
C ALA A 311 -2.42 20.70 22.73
N ILE A 312 -3.43 20.20 23.49
CA ILE A 312 -3.96 18.84 23.33
C ILE A 312 -4.97 18.80 22.19
N ALA A 313 -4.51 18.46 21.02
CA ALA A 313 -5.29 18.48 19.78
C ALA A 313 -6.60 17.66 19.82
N PRO A 314 -6.65 16.43 20.39
CA PRO A 314 -7.90 15.66 20.50
C PRO A 314 -9.00 16.38 21.28
N TRP A 315 -8.64 17.24 22.21
CA TRP A 315 -9.54 17.94 23.13
C TRP A 315 -9.74 19.43 22.82
N ALA A 316 -8.98 19.97 21.88
CA ALA A 316 -8.98 21.42 21.54
C ALA A 316 -10.23 21.91 20.79
N GLY A 317 -11.26 21.09 20.57
CA GLY A 317 -12.44 21.50 19.83
C GLY A 317 -13.67 20.63 20.08
N GLY A 318 -14.85 21.15 19.68
CA GLY A 318 -16.13 20.45 19.80
C GLY A 318 -16.85 20.66 21.14
N GLN A 319 -17.98 19.99 21.31
CA GLN A 319 -18.89 20.17 22.48
C GLN A 319 -18.26 19.73 23.82
N SER A 320 -17.21 18.93 23.78
CA SER A 320 -16.56 18.41 24.99
C SER A 320 -15.30 19.19 25.41
N ALA A 321 -14.88 20.20 24.66
CA ALA A 321 -13.65 20.95 24.94
C ALA A 321 -13.64 21.56 26.34
N GLU A 322 -14.73 22.22 26.74
CA GLU A 322 -14.91 22.82 28.09
C GLU A 322 -14.85 21.79 29.23
N TYR A 323 -15.29 20.55 28.97
CA TYR A 323 -15.17 19.46 29.96
C TYR A 323 -13.70 19.06 30.17
N PHE A 324 -12.94 18.89 29.10
CA PHE A 324 -11.52 18.52 29.19
C PHE A 324 -10.65 19.65 29.75
N GLU A 325 -10.95 20.90 29.40
CA GLU A 325 -10.29 22.08 29.97
C GLU A 325 -10.40 22.10 31.50
N ARG A 326 -11.60 21.88 32.04
CA ARG A 326 -11.83 21.80 33.51
C ARG A 326 -11.09 20.62 34.15
N LEU A 327 -10.98 19.49 33.48
CA LEU A 327 -10.20 18.37 33.97
C LEU A 327 -8.71 18.70 34.03
N LEU A 328 -8.17 19.37 33.00
CA LEU A 328 -6.79 19.81 32.95
C LEU A 328 -6.47 20.89 33.99
N GLU A 329 -7.39 21.85 34.21
CA GLU A 329 -7.28 22.82 35.29
C GLU A 329 -7.19 22.14 36.67
N SER A 330 -8.05 21.16 36.91
CA SER A 330 -8.05 20.41 38.18
C SER A 330 -6.80 19.54 38.35
N LEU A 331 -6.27 18.99 37.27
CA LEU A 331 -4.98 18.28 37.26
C LEU A 331 -3.83 19.25 37.56
N ALA A 332 -3.87 20.44 36.96
CA ALA A 332 -2.86 21.48 37.15
C ALA A 332 -2.79 21.94 38.62
N GLU A 333 -3.95 22.10 39.29
CA GLU A 333 -4.03 22.39 40.72
C GLU A 333 -3.46 21.24 41.55
N THR A 334 -3.76 19.98 41.20
CA THR A 334 -3.33 18.81 41.96
C THR A 334 -1.83 18.56 41.88
N ILE A 335 -1.24 18.70 40.67
CA ILE A 335 0.20 18.43 40.44
C ILE A 335 1.08 19.68 40.65
N GLY A 336 0.51 20.88 40.50
CA GLY A 336 1.22 22.14 40.70
C GLY A 336 1.94 22.68 39.46
N PHE A 337 1.26 22.69 38.29
CA PHE A 337 1.76 23.34 37.09
C PHE A 337 0.80 24.41 36.56
N ARG A 338 1.22 25.20 35.59
CA ARG A 338 0.43 26.32 35.03
C ARG A 338 -0.15 25.95 33.69
N MET A 339 -1.41 26.29 33.48
CA MET A 339 -2.14 26.03 32.21
C MET A 339 -1.71 26.93 31.04
N ASP A 340 -1.17 28.15 31.37
CA ASP A 340 -0.72 29.16 30.41
C ASP A 340 0.73 29.00 29.96
N GLN A 341 1.42 27.96 30.43
CA GLN A 341 2.81 27.68 30.08
C GLN A 341 2.87 26.84 28.81
N PRO A 342 3.74 27.15 27.82
CA PRO A 342 3.96 26.34 26.66
C PRO A 342 4.27 24.88 27.01
N TRP A 343 3.70 23.93 26.25
CA TRP A 343 3.85 22.49 26.52
C TRP A 343 5.30 22.06 26.72
N ARG A 344 6.23 22.51 25.87
CA ARG A 344 7.66 22.17 25.96
C ARG A 344 8.33 22.65 27.27
N LYS A 345 7.74 23.63 27.96
CA LYS A 345 8.27 24.17 29.22
C LYS A 345 7.60 23.56 30.44
N LEU A 346 6.57 22.75 30.26
CA LEU A 346 5.94 22.01 31.36
C LEU A 346 6.92 21.00 31.96
N PRO A 347 6.91 20.81 33.29
CA PRO A 347 7.70 19.76 33.93
C PRO A 347 7.39 18.38 33.34
N ALA A 348 8.37 17.50 33.16
CA ALA A 348 8.19 16.17 32.61
C ALA A 348 7.13 15.33 33.37
N LYS A 349 7.02 15.53 34.69
CA LYS A 349 5.96 14.92 35.53
C LYS A 349 4.56 15.38 35.09
N ALA A 350 4.39 16.66 34.77
CA ALA A 350 3.12 17.21 34.31
C ALA A 350 2.77 16.70 32.90
N GLN A 351 3.74 16.72 31.98
CA GLN A 351 3.54 16.14 30.62
C GLN A 351 3.15 14.66 30.70
N LYS A 352 3.84 13.87 31.51
CA LYS A 352 3.52 12.45 31.72
C LYS A 352 2.11 12.25 32.32
N ALA A 353 1.74 13.07 33.29
CA ALA A 353 0.42 13.01 33.90
C ALA A 353 -0.71 13.37 32.91
N VAL A 354 -0.53 14.37 32.07
CA VAL A 354 -1.49 14.74 31.03
C VAL A 354 -1.63 13.64 29.99
N LEU A 355 -0.52 13.03 29.54
CA LEU A 355 -0.54 11.99 28.51
C LEU A 355 -1.05 10.63 29.03
N HIS A 356 -0.59 10.18 30.19
CA HIS A 356 -0.81 8.82 30.69
C HIS A 356 -1.75 8.74 31.89
N GLY A 357 -2.21 9.88 32.42
CA GLY A 357 -3.08 9.91 33.59
C GLY A 357 -2.35 9.89 34.92
N VAL A 358 -3.16 9.86 35.98
CA VAL A 358 -2.72 9.77 37.38
C VAL A 358 -3.62 8.80 38.12
N ASP A 359 -3.05 8.09 39.09
CA ASP A 359 -3.81 7.14 39.93
C ASP A 359 -4.71 7.86 40.94
N GLU A 360 -4.38 9.11 41.29
CA GLU A 360 -5.12 9.93 42.25
C GLU A 360 -6.33 10.59 41.57
N GLN A 361 -7.43 10.70 42.32
CA GLN A 361 -8.62 11.41 41.87
C GLN A 361 -8.39 12.93 41.89
N VAL A 362 -8.70 13.59 40.76
CA VAL A 362 -8.67 15.05 40.66
C VAL A 362 -10.00 15.67 41.10
N HIS A 363 -9.95 16.75 41.88
CA HIS A 363 -11.13 17.46 42.37
C HIS A 363 -11.57 18.53 41.40
N VAL A 364 -12.58 18.22 40.56
CA VAL A 364 -13.13 19.14 39.55
C VAL A 364 -14.12 20.11 40.17
N ARG A 365 -13.84 21.40 40.05
CA ARG A 365 -14.73 22.48 40.52
C ARG A 365 -15.21 23.29 39.31
N TYR A 366 -16.49 23.55 39.17
CA TYR A 366 -17.03 24.34 38.07
C TYR A 366 -18.29 25.11 38.49
N ARG A 367 -18.60 26.19 37.78
CA ARG A 367 -19.86 26.91 37.87
C ARG A 367 -20.79 26.42 36.76
N ASN A 368 -22.00 25.99 37.17
CA ASN A 368 -23.00 25.61 36.19
C ASN A 368 -23.60 26.86 35.50
N ARG A 369 -24.38 26.66 34.45
CA ARG A 369 -25.08 27.75 33.70
C ARG A 369 -25.99 28.65 34.54
N TYR A 370 -26.30 28.28 35.78
CA TYR A 370 -27.06 29.05 36.74
C TYR A 370 -26.19 29.76 37.80
N GLY A 371 -24.84 29.77 37.57
CA GLY A 371 -23.90 30.45 38.49
C GLY A 371 -23.60 29.73 39.82
N ARG A 372 -24.17 28.53 40.06
CA ARG A 372 -23.94 27.73 41.27
C ARG A 372 -22.64 26.95 41.16
N GLN A 373 -21.81 27.00 42.18
CA GLN A 373 -20.61 26.19 42.34
C GLN A 373 -20.98 24.73 42.52
N ARG A 374 -20.36 23.85 41.77
CA ARG A 374 -20.46 22.39 41.83
C ARG A 374 -19.06 21.79 41.84
N SER A 375 -18.90 20.66 42.50
CA SER A 375 -17.67 19.91 42.52
C SER A 375 -17.91 18.40 42.53
N TYR A 376 -16.98 17.65 41.97
CA TYR A 376 -16.95 16.20 41.97
C TYR A 376 -15.51 15.69 41.85
N TYR A 377 -15.28 14.46 42.29
CA TYR A 377 -14.00 13.79 42.07
C TYR A 377 -14.05 12.98 40.80
N ALA A 378 -13.02 13.07 39.96
CA ALA A 378 -12.90 12.31 38.73
C ALA A 378 -11.53 11.62 38.64
N ASN A 379 -11.50 10.45 38.03
CA ASN A 379 -10.26 9.82 37.65
C ASN A 379 -9.78 10.47 36.36
N PHE A 380 -8.52 10.87 36.32
CA PHE A 380 -7.88 11.41 35.12
C PHE A 380 -7.07 10.31 34.44
N GLU A 381 -7.67 9.66 33.45
CA GLU A 381 -7.07 8.53 32.75
C GLU A 381 -5.89 8.90 31.81
N GLY A 382 -5.75 10.19 31.46
CA GLY A 382 -4.78 10.67 30.46
C GLY A 382 -5.31 10.62 29.02
N VAL A 383 -4.65 11.36 28.15
CA VAL A 383 -5.07 11.50 26.75
C VAL A 383 -4.87 10.22 25.97
N ILE A 384 -3.74 9.52 26.18
CA ILE A 384 -3.38 8.30 25.46
C ILE A 384 -4.36 7.17 25.79
N PRO A 385 -4.56 6.76 27.05
CA PRO A 385 -5.54 5.74 27.40
C PRO A 385 -6.97 6.11 26.99
N PHE A 386 -7.33 7.41 27.06
CA PHE A 386 -8.63 7.88 26.59
C PHE A 386 -8.84 7.59 25.11
N LEU A 387 -7.83 7.90 24.24
CA LEU A 387 -7.92 7.68 22.80
C LEU A 387 -7.96 6.19 22.47
N GLU A 388 -7.11 5.38 23.10
CA GLU A 388 -7.06 3.92 22.91
C GLU A 388 -8.41 3.29 23.25
N ARG A 389 -8.95 3.57 24.43
CA ARG A 389 -10.26 3.06 24.86
C ARG A 389 -11.39 3.52 23.92
N ARG A 390 -11.37 4.78 23.46
CA ARG A 390 -12.39 5.29 22.53
C ARG A 390 -12.28 4.67 21.16
N HIS A 391 -11.08 4.42 20.68
CA HIS A 391 -10.85 3.71 19.43
C HIS A 391 -11.38 2.28 19.45
N GLU A 392 -11.13 1.55 20.54
CA GLU A 392 -11.62 0.18 20.73
C GLU A 392 -13.13 0.07 20.86
N GLN A 393 -13.77 1.02 21.59
CA GLN A 393 -15.19 0.97 21.91
C GLN A 393 -16.12 1.57 20.86
N THR A 394 -15.58 2.27 19.85
CA THR A 394 -16.45 2.93 18.86
C THR A 394 -16.93 1.96 17.77
N GLU A 395 -18.23 1.98 17.50
CA GLU A 395 -18.85 1.27 16.36
C GLU A 395 -18.92 2.14 15.09
N SER A 396 -18.67 3.44 15.21
CA SER A 396 -18.71 4.37 14.09
C SER A 396 -17.37 4.43 13.36
N ASP A 397 -17.35 4.08 12.09
CA ASP A 397 -16.16 4.16 11.25
C ASP A 397 -15.59 5.58 11.16
N TYR A 398 -16.45 6.61 11.10
CA TYR A 398 -16.03 8.01 11.13
C TYR A 398 -15.31 8.38 12.44
N ALA A 399 -15.84 7.92 13.59
CA ALA A 399 -15.20 8.18 14.88
C ALA A 399 -13.89 7.41 15.00
N ARG A 400 -13.85 6.16 14.51
CA ARG A 400 -12.63 5.35 14.47
C ARG A 400 -11.54 6.01 13.65
N GLU A 401 -11.84 6.44 12.42
CA GLU A 401 -10.92 7.16 11.53
C GLU A 401 -10.39 8.46 12.17
N ARG A 402 -11.25 9.16 12.93
CA ARG A 402 -10.85 10.37 13.68
C ARG A 402 -9.84 10.05 14.79
N TYR A 403 -10.02 8.96 15.55
CA TYR A 403 -9.08 8.57 16.59
C TYR A 403 -7.79 8.02 16.02
N GLU A 404 -7.86 7.27 14.92
CA GLU A 404 -6.69 6.80 14.16
C GLU A 404 -5.81 7.94 13.64
N GLY A 405 -6.38 9.13 13.41
CA GLY A 405 -5.63 10.35 13.08
C GLY A 405 -4.62 10.81 14.15
N TYR A 406 -4.71 10.25 15.37
CA TYR A 406 -3.75 10.49 16.46
C TYR A 406 -2.87 9.27 16.75
N MET A 407 -2.92 8.25 15.90
CA MET A 407 -2.17 7.00 16.06
C MET A 407 -1.14 6.85 14.95
N ARG A 408 -0.06 6.15 15.28
CA ARG A 408 0.99 5.72 14.35
C ARG A 408 1.02 4.19 14.31
N GLU A 409 1.29 3.65 13.14
CA GLU A 409 1.64 2.24 13.02
C GLU A 409 3.08 2.03 13.48
N VAL A 410 3.25 1.20 14.48
CA VAL A 410 4.57 0.81 15.01
C VAL A 410 4.76 -0.69 14.84
N PRO A 411 6.00 -1.17 14.63
CA PRO A 411 6.26 -2.60 14.62
C PRO A 411 5.76 -3.27 15.91
N CYS A 412 5.15 -4.43 15.78
CA CYS A 412 4.69 -5.20 16.94
C CYS A 412 5.89 -5.54 17.84
N PRO A 413 5.83 -5.25 19.16
CA PRO A 413 6.98 -5.44 20.05
C PRO A 413 7.38 -6.91 20.23
N ALA A 414 6.44 -7.85 20.08
CA ALA A 414 6.71 -9.28 20.20
C ALA A 414 7.44 -9.86 18.98
N CYS A 415 7.03 -9.45 17.76
CA CYS A 415 7.63 -9.98 16.54
C CYS A 415 8.48 -8.97 15.77
N GLN A 416 8.59 -7.74 16.25
CA GLN A 416 9.36 -6.66 15.63
C GLN A 416 9.10 -6.48 14.12
N GLY A 417 7.84 -6.68 13.71
CA GLY A 417 7.43 -6.57 12.30
C GLY A 417 7.48 -7.87 11.50
N SER A 418 8.12 -8.93 11.98
CA SER A 418 8.29 -10.21 11.26
C SER A 418 6.99 -11.00 11.05
N ARG A 419 5.90 -10.67 11.76
CA ARG A 419 4.56 -11.29 11.68
C ARG A 419 4.46 -12.73 12.19
N LEU A 420 5.59 -13.39 12.47
CA LEU A 420 5.69 -14.81 12.85
C LEU A 420 6.07 -14.99 14.30
N LYS A 421 5.86 -16.20 14.80
CA LYS A 421 6.30 -16.62 16.15
C LYS A 421 7.83 -16.72 16.22
N PRO A 422 8.44 -16.48 17.40
CA PRO A 422 9.90 -16.59 17.56
C PRO A 422 10.46 -17.97 17.21
N GLU A 423 9.70 -19.03 17.49
CA GLU A 423 10.11 -20.41 17.18
C GLU A 423 10.22 -20.66 15.67
N ILE A 424 9.36 -20.02 14.89
CA ILE A 424 9.38 -20.12 13.42
C ILE A 424 10.50 -19.27 12.83
N LEU A 425 10.80 -18.12 13.45
CA LEU A 425 11.92 -17.27 13.05
C LEU A 425 13.29 -17.90 13.36
N ALA A 426 13.33 -18.85 14.29
CA ALA A 426 14.54 -19.61 14.61
C ALA A 426 14.83 -20.75 13.60
N VAL A 427 14.01 -20.90 12.54
CA VAL A 427 14.29 -21.82 11.42
C VAL A 427 15.00 -21.04 10.33
N THR A 428 16.21 -21.45 9.95
CA THR A 428 17.09 -20.72 9.04
C THR A 428 17.50 -21.57 7.82
N LEU A 429 17.89 -20.86 6.75
CA LEU A 429 18.62 -21.41 5.62
C LEU A 429 20.01 -20.78 5.60
N ALA A 430 21.04 -21.59 5.35
CA ALA A 430 22.43 -21.14 5.31
C ALA A 430 22.87 -20.81 3.88
N HIS A 431 23.62 -19.71 3.73
CA HIS A 431 24.32 -19.31 2.52
C HIS A 431 25.82 -19.22 2.82
N ALA A 432 26.65 -19.63 1.88
CA ALA A 432 28.10 -19.76 2.07
C ALA A 432 28.79 -18.45 2.54
N GLU A 433 28.38 -17.30 2.00
CA GLU A 433 29.00 -16.01 2.30
C GLU A 433 28.10 -15.10 3.16
N GLN A 434 26.77 -15.22 3.08
CA GLN A 434 25.84 -14.31 3.75
C GLN A 434 25.31 -14.83 5.09
N GLY A 435 25.75 -16.04 5.52
CA GLY A 435 25.33 -16.65 6.77
C GLY A 435 23.91 -17.22 6.75
N GLU A 436 23.33 -17.42 7.91
CA GLU A 436 22.00 -17.99 8.07
C GLU A 436 20.91 -16.93 8.13
N ARG A 437 19.77 -17.18 7.48
CA ARG A 437 18.62 -16.27 7.48
C ARG A 437 17.29 -17.02 7.70
N SER A 438 16.43 -16.42 8.50
CA SER A 438 15.03 -16.82 8.66
C SER A 438 14.19 -16.42 7.45
N ILE A 439 12.98 -16.97 7.33
CA ILE A 439 12.05 -16.61 6.25
C ILE A 439 11.69 -15.11 6.28
N ALA A 440 11.57 -14.50 7.46
CA ALA A 440 11.27 -13.08 7.58
C ALA A 440 12.45 -12.21 7.13
N GLU A 441 13.68 -12.59 7.45
CA GLU A 441 14.88 -11.88 7.01
C GLU A 441 15.06 -11.98 5.49
N VAL A 442 14.77 -13.12 4.88
CA VAL A 442 14.79 -13.24 3.41
C VAL A 442 13.70 -12.39 2.76
N CYS A 443 12.52 -12.33 3.36
CA CYS A 443 11.45 -11.47 2.85
C CYS A 443 11.74 -9.96 3.00
N ALA A 444 12.57 -9.58 3.96
CA ALA A 444 13.00 -8.18 4.16
C ALA A 444 14.09 -7.73 3.17
N LEU A 445 14.76 -8.67 2.50
CA LEU A 445 15.69 -8.36 1.42
C LEU A 445 14.96 -7.78 0.21
N SER A 446 15.64 -6.98 -0.58
CA SER A 446 15.16 -6.63 -1.92
C SER A 446 15.03 -7.87 -2.80
N VAL A 447 14.21 -7.80 -3.83
CA VAL A 447 14.03 -8.91 -4.80
C VAL A 447 15.38 -9.36 -5.38
N ALA A 448 16.28 -8.40 -5.67
CA ALA A 448 17.62 -8.71 -6.16
C ALA A 448 18.44 -9.46 -5.11
N GLU A 449 18.56 -8.92 -3.89
CA GLU A 449 19.31 -9.55 -2.79
C GLU A 449 18.72 -10.93 -2.40
N ALA A 450 17.38 -11.07 -2.43
CA ALA A 450 16.71 -12.34 -2.15
C ALA A 450 16.99 -13.38 -3.24
N SER A 451 17.08 -12.97 -4.50
CA SER A 451 17.47 -13.85 -5.61
C SER A 451 18.91 -14.34 -5.42
N ASP A 452 19.84 -13.42 -5.14
CA ASP A 452 21.26 -13.75 -4.92
C ASP A 452 21.43 -14.68 -3.70
N PHE A 453 20.70 -14.44 -2.61
CA PHE A 453 20.74 -15.32 -1.42
C PHE A 453 20.26 -16.74 -1.72
N LEU A 454 19.24 -16.89 -2.54
CA LEU A 454 18.63 -18.20 -2.84
C LEU A 454 19.39 -18.99 -3.92
N ASP A 455 20.30 -18.34 -4.68
CA ASP A 455 21.10 -19.01 -5.71
C ASP A 455 22.18 -19.91 -5.12
N ASP A 456 22.82 -19.51 -4.01
CA ASP A 456 23.97 -20.19 -3.42
C ASP A 456 23.72 -20.72 -1.99
N LEU A 457 22.59 -21.44 -1.79
CA LEU A 457 22.25 -22.05 -0.51
C LEU A 457 23.11 -23.29 -0.22
N GLU A 458 23.61 -23.37 1.02
CA GLU A 458 24.29 -24.56 1.54
C GLU A 458 23.29 -25.66 1.91
N LEU A 459 22.96 -26.50 0.94
CA LEU A 459 22.03 -27.63 1.10
C LEU A 459 22.78 -28.96 1.09
N GLY A 460 22.41 -29.85 2.01
CA GLY A 460 22.88 -31.23 1.96
C GLY A 460 22.33 -31.98 0.72
N PRO A 461 22.89 -33.13 0.34
CA PRO A 461 22.47 -33.87 -0.87
C PRO A 461 20.97 -34.23 -0.89
N ARG A 462 20.40 -34.56 0.26
CA ARG A 462 18.97 -34.87 0.42
C ARG A 462 18.11 -33.60 0.30
N GLU A 463 18.52 -32.54 0.95
CA GLU A 463 17.84 -31.26 0.94
C GLU A 463 17.84 -30.64 -0.47
N ALA A 464 18.97 -30.73 -1.17
CA ALA A 464 19.09 -30.27 -2.57
C ALA A 464 18.12 -30.98 -3.51
N MET A 465 17.91 -32.30 -3.36
CA MET A 465 16.94 -33.06 -4.15
C MET A 465 15.49 -32.58 -3.88
N ILE A 466 15.17 -32.29 -2.62
CA ILE A 466 13.81 -31.85 -2.22
C ILE A 466 13.60 -30.38 -2.61
N ALA A 467 14.56 -29.51 -2.36
CA ALA A 467 14.46 -28.08 -2.58
C ALA A 467 14.59 -27.66 -4.05
N GLY A 468 15.27 -28.44 -4.91
CA GLY A 468 15.61 -28.01 -6.26
C GLY A 468 14.43 -27.60 -7.14
N ALA A 469 13.31 -28.31 -7.06
CA ALA A 469 12.09 -27.93 -7.81
C ALA A 469 11.46 -26.63 -7.24
N VAL A 470 11.47 -26.48 -5.91
CA VAL A 470 10.90 -25.31 -5.23
C VAL A 470 11.75 -24.07 -5.51
N LEU A 471 13.08 -24.19 -5.41
CA LEU A 471 14.01 -23.11 -5.73
C LEU A 471 13.87 -22.64 -7.17
N LYS A 472 13.73 -23.55 -8.13
CA LYS A 472 13.50 -23.20 -9.53
C LYS A 472 12.24 -22.34 -9.71
N GLU A 473 11.16 -22.68 -9.00
CA GLU A 473 9.92 -21.89 -9.05
C GLU A 473 10.07 -20.52 -8.41
N ILE A 474 10.77 -20.44 -7.27
CA ILE A 474 11.06 -19.15 -6.61
C ILE A 474 11.91 -18.27 -7.53
N GLN A 475 13.00 -18.81 -8.06
CA GLN A 475 13.92 -18.08 -8.93
C GLN A 475 13.22 -17.57 -10.19
N ALA A 476 12.35 -18.36 -10.80
CA ALA A 476 11.58 -17.95 -11.96
C ALA A 476 10.71 -16.71 -11.62
N ARG A 477 10.01 -16.73 -10.46
CA ARG A 477 9.16 -15.61 -10.05
C ARG A 477 9.95 -14.37 -9.67
N LEU A 478 11.06 -14.52 -8.97
CA LEU A 478 11.96 -13.39 -8.64
C LEU A 478 12.52 -12.77 -9.92
N ARG A 479 12.94 -13.59 -10.88
CA ARG A 479 13.45 -13.11 -12.16
C ARG A 479 12.42 -12.29 -12.94
N PHE A 480 11.14 -12.69 -12.93
CA PHE A 480 10.09 -11.87 -13.56
C PHE A 480 9.93 -10.50 -12.88
N LEU A 481 10.08 -10.43 -11.57
CA LEU A 481 10.06 -9.15 -10.84
C LEU A 481 11.27 -8.28 -11.21
N LEU A 482 12.46 -8.89 -11.35
CA LEU A 482 13.67 -8.21 -11.82
C LEU A 482 13.50 -7.68 -13.25
N ASP A 483 12.95 -8.50 -14.14
CA ASP A 483 12.73 -8.16 -15.54
C ASP A 483 11.77 -6.96 -15.72
N VAL A 484 10.80 -6.78 -14.83
CA VAL A 484 9.90 -5.61 -14.86
C VAL A 484 10.40 -4.39 -14.07
N GLY A 485 11.66 -4.42 -13.58
CA GLY A 485 12.28 -3.29 -12.87
C GLY A 485 11.79 -3.10 -11.44
N LEU A 486 11.47 -4.18 -10.73
CA LEU A 486 11.06 -4.17 -9.32
C LEU A 486 12.14 -4.77 -8.39
N ASP A 487 13.39 -4.68 -8.80
CA ASP A 487 14.57 -5.19 -8.11
C ASP A 487 14.74 -4.62 -6.69
N TYR A 488 14.32 -3.39 -6.47
CA TYR A 488 14.44 -2.65 -5.21
C TYR A 488 13.34 -2.97 -4.17
N LEU A 489 12.24 -3.61 -4.56
CA LEU A 489 11.14 -3.95 -3.64
C LEU A 489 11.54 -5.11 -2.72
N SER A 490 11.08 -5.05 -1.45
CA SER A 490 11.18 -6.21 -0.54
C SER A 490 9.91 -7.08 -0.62
N LEU A 491 10.06 -8.39 -0.37
CA LEU A 491 8.93 -9.33 -0.44
C LEU A 491 7.93 -9.14 0.72
N ASP A 492 8.36 -8.57 1.84
CA ASP A 492 7.53 -8.28 3.01
C ASP A 492 6.75 -6.97 2.88
N ARG A 493 7.06 -6.13 1.87
CA ARG A 493 6.40 -4.85 1.66
C ARG A 493 4.89 -5.02 1.51
N ALA A 494 4.13 -4.30 2.32
CA ALA A 494 2.67 -4.37 2.32
C ALA A 494 2.09 -3.86 0.98
N ALA A 495 1.13 -4.60 0.42
CA ALA A 495 0.51 -4.29 -0.87
C ALA A 495 -0.17 -2.91 -0.90
N GLY A 496 -0.72 -2.47 0.22
CA GLY A 496 -1.35 -1.14 0.34
C GLY A 496 -0.39 0.05 0.26
N THR A 497 0.92 -0.17 0.35
CA THR A 497 1.95 0.86 0.25
C THR A 497 2.56 0.98 -1.15
N LEU A 498 2.15 0.10 -2.07
CA LEU A 498 2.64 0.10 -3.45
C LEU A 498 2.01 1.26 -4.24
N SER A 499 2.79 1.88 -5.10
CA SER A 499 2.27 2.78 -6.13
C SER A 499 1.42 1.99 -7.14
N GLY A 500 0.54 2.70 -7.87
CA GLY A 500 -0.28 2.08 -8.93
C GLY A 500 0.57 1.34 -9.96
N GLY A 501 1.68 1.93 -10.40
CA GLY A 501 2.60 1.33 -11.36
C GLY A 501 3.35 0.12 -10.80
N GLU A 502 3.80 0.14 -9.53
CA GLU A 502 4.42 -1.02 -8.88
C GLU A 502 3.45 -2.22 -8.81
N ALA A 503 2.22 -1.98 -8.37
CA ALA A 503 1.19 -3.01 -8.28
C ALA A 503 0.84 -3.61 -9.65
N GLN A 504 0.77 -2.78 -10.69
CA GLN A 504 0.52 -3.21 -12.05
C GLN A 504 1.65 -4.09 -12.59
N ARG A 505 2.91 -3.69 -12.37
CA ARG A 505 4.09 -4.49 -12.79
C ARG A 505 4.19 -5.81 -12.04
N ILE A 506 3.83 -5.87 -10.75
CA ILE A 506 3.74 -7.14 -10.01
C ILE A 506 2.74 -8.08 -10.67
N ARG A 507 1.56 -7.57 -11.07
CA ARG A 507 0.57 -8.38 -11.80
C ARG A 507 1.10 -8.85 -13.15
N LEU A 508 1.76 -7.95 -13.90
CA LEU A 508 2.39 -8.30 -15.16
C LEU A 508 3.40 -9.43 -14.97
N ALA A 509 4.31 -9.31 -14.00
CA ALA A 509 5.29 -10.34 -13.66
C ALA A 509 4.63 -11.68 -13.31
N THR A 510 3.55 -11.65 -12.53
CA THR A 510 2.79 -12.88 -12.16
C THR A 510 2.14 -13.54 -13.37
N GLN A 511 1.58 -12.75 -14.30
CA GLN A 511 0.96 -13.28 -15.53
C GLN A 511 1.99 -13.89 -16.49
N ILE A 512 3.15 -13.25 -16.64
CA ILE A 512 4.25 -13.80 -17.44
C ILE A 512 4.72 -15.13 -16.83
N GLY A 513 4.83 -15.19 -15.51
CA GLY A 513 5.19 -16.40 -14.77
C GLY A 513 4.23 -17.57 -14.97
N SER A 514 2.97 -17.32 -15.33
CA SER A 514 1.99 -18.37 -15.63
C SER A 514 2.27 -19.13 -16.93
N GLY A 515 3.12 -18.59 -17.83
CA GLY A 515 3.51 -19.21 -19.09
C GLY A 515 2.35 -19.43 -20.07
N LEU A 516 1.25 -18.68 -19.94
CA LEU A 516 0.09 -18.81 -20.81
C LEU A 516 0.42 -18.38 -22.25
N VAL A 517 -0.09 -19.14 -23.21
CA VAL A 517 0.11 -18.95 -24.65
C VAL A 517 -1.24 -18.77 -25.33
N GLY A 518 -1.29 -17.92 -26.36
CA GLY A 518 -2.51 -17.66 -27.12
C GLY A 518 -3.53 -16.80 -26.36
N VAL A 519 -3.10 -16.02 -25.40
CA VAL A 519 -3.92 -15.10 -24.60
C VAL A 519 -3.89 -13.70 -25.20
N LEU A 520 -4.99 -12.97 -25.04
CA LEU A 520 -5.08 -11.54 -25.30
C LEU A 520 -4.83 -10.78 -24.00
N TYR A 521 -3.71 -10.08 -23.90
CA TYR A 521 -3.42 -9.18 -22.78
C TYR A 521 -3.82 -7.75 -23.13
N VAL A 522 -4.57 -7.11 -22.23
CA VAL A 522 -4.93 -5.69 -22.37
C VAL A 522 -4.33 -4.94 -21.18
N LEU A 523 -3.39 -4.04 -21.46
CA LEU A 523 -2.63 -3.29 -20.47
C LEU A 523 -2.97 -1.80 -20.53
N ASP A 524 -3.12 -1.17 -19.35
CA ASP A 524 -3.41 0.25 -19.21
C ASP A 524 -2.15 0.99 -18.72
N GLU A 525 -1.49 1.70 -19.61
CA GLU A 525 -0.34 2.56 -19.35
C GLU A 525 0.75 1.92 -18.46
N PRO A 526 1.32 0.76 -18.85
CA PRO A 526 2.25 0.02 -18.00
C PRO A 526 3.59 0.75 -17.74
N SER A 527 3.93 1.79 -18.51
CA SER A 527 5.13 2.63 -18.32
C SER A 527 5.00 3.68 -17.22
N ILE A 528 3.82 3.81 -16.60
CA ILE A 528 3.54 4.82 -15.56
C ILE A 528 4.56 4.77 -14.42
N GLY A 529 5.09 5.95 -14.04
CA GLY A 529 6.02 6.10 -12.92
C GLY A 529 7.37 5.44 -13.14
N LEU A 530 7.70 5.06 -14.37
CA LEU A 530 9.00 4.53 -14.75
C LEU A 530 9.97 5.61 -15.21
N HIS A 531 11.19 5.50 -14.72
CA HIS A 531 12.33 6.18 -15.35
C HIS A 531 12.61 5.58 -16.74
N GLN A 532 13.14 6.36 -17.67
CA GLN A 532 13.42 5.90 -19.04
C GLN A 532 14.27 4.62 -19.08
N ARG A 533 15.26 4.50 -18.20
CA ARG A 533 16.07 3.29 -18.04
C ARG A 533 15.22 2.03 -17.76
N ASP A 534 14.25 2.15 -16.86
CA ASP A 534 13.42 1.02 -16.42
C ASP A 534 12.35 0.69 -17.47
N ASN A 535 11.95 1.69 -18.29
CA ASN A 535 10.99 1.51 -19.38
C ASN A 535 11.52 0.56 -20.46
N HIS A 536 12.81 0.59 -20.76
CA HIS A 536 13.40 -0.36 -21.71
C HIS A 536 13.25 -1.82 -21.27
N ARG A 537 13.46 -2.11 -19.98
CA ARG A 537 13.25 -3.45 -19.41
C ARG A 537 11.79 -3.90 -19.53
N LEU A 538 10.84 -2.99 -19.30
CA LEU A 538 9.43 -3.26 -19.49
C LEU A 538 9.12 -3.61 -20.95
N ILE A 539 9.63 -2.84 -21.91
CA ILE A 539 9.42 -3.09 -23.35
C ILE A 539 9.99 -4.45 -23.76
N GLU A 540 11.19 -4.82 -23.29
CA GLU A 540 11.77 -6.15 -23.52
C GLU A 540 10.88 -7.25 -22.96
N THR A 541 10.30 -7.05 -21.78
CA THR A 541 9.40 -7.98 -21.14
C THR A 541 8.10 -8.17 -21.92
N LEU A 542 7.49 -7.07 -22.41
CA LEU A 542 6.29 -7.10 -23.26
C LEU A 542 6.59 -7.78 -24.60
N THR A 543 7.75 -7.52 -25.19
CA THR A 543 8.21 -8.16 -26.43
C THR A 543 8.34 -9.69 -26.24
N ARG A 544 8.95 -10.12 -25.13
CA ARG A 544 9.06 -11.54 -24.79
C ARG A 544 7.69 -12.19 -24.59
N LEU A 545 6.74 -11.50 -23.93
CA LEU A 545 5.38 -11.99 -23.75
C LEU A 545 4.65 -12.17 -25.09
N ARG A 546 4.83 -11.24 -26.02
CA ARG A 546 4.36 -11.35 -27.40
C ARG A 546 4.97 -12.58 -28.11
N ASP A 547 6.30 -12.74 -28.03
CA ASP A 547 7.05 -13.78 -28.72
C ASP A 547 6.70 -15.21 -28.24
N LEU A 548 6.06 -15.33 -27.07
CA LEU A 548 5.43 -16.57 -26.61
C LEU A 548 4.14 -16.93 -27.38
N GLY A 549 3.70 -16.12 -28.34
CA GLY A 549 2.47 -16.32 -29.12
C GLY A 549 1.24 -15.71 -28.49
N ASN A 550 1.39 -14.57 -27.79
CA ASN A 550 0.31 -13.80 -27.21
C ASN A 550 0.04 -12.52 -28.01
N THR A 551 -1.20 -12.05 -27.95
CA THR A 551 -1.58 -10.74 -28.49
C THR A 551 -1.63 -9.74 -27.37
N LEU A 552 -0.94 -8.61 -27.50
CA LEU A 552 -0.91 -7.54 -26.51
C LEU A 552 -1.59 -6.29 -27.09
N ILE A 553 -2.58 -5.76 -26.38
CA ILE A 553 -3.15 -4.43 -26.60
C ILE A 553 -2.68 -3.55 -25.44
N VAL A 554 -1.89 -2.53 -25.74
CA VAL A 554 -1.30 -1.64 -24.75
C VAL A 554 -1.83 -0.23 -24.99
N VAL A 555 -2.58 0.32 -24.03
CA VAL A 555 -2.96 1.74 -24.05
C VAL A 555 -1.75 2.52 -23.56
N GLU A 556 -1.14 3.36 -24.40
CA GLU A 556 0.11 4.01 -24.07
C GLU A 556 0.30 5.37 -24.73
N HIS A 557 1.14 6.19 -24.05
CA HIS A 557 1.57 7.51 -24.51
C HIS A 557 3.09 7.66 -24.59
N ASP A 558 3.83 6.68 -24.10
CA ASP A 558 5.30 6.67 -24.11
C ASP A 558 5.85 6.46 -25.54
N GLU A 559 6.79 7.31 -25.93
CA GLU A 559 7.37 7.29 -27.28
C GLU A 559 8.10 5.98 -27.59
N ASP A 560 8.89 5.44 -26.63
CA ASP A 560 9.69 4.25 -26.86
C ASP A 560 8.81 3.01 -26.99
N THR A 561 7.74 2.93 -26.20
CA THR A 561 6.73 1.86 -26.29
C THR A 561 5.99 1.92 -27.64
N ILE A 562 5.55 3.10 -28.08
CA ILE A 562 4.89 3.29 -29.37
C ILE A 562 5.85 2.90 -30.52
N ARG A 563 7.11 3.31 -30.45
CA ARG A 563 8.13 3.01 -31.44
C ARG A 563 8.43 1.51 -31.56
N SER A 564 8.41 0.79 -30.43
CA SER A 564 8.74 -0.63 -30.35
C SER A 564 7.56 -1.55 -30.70
N SER A 565 6.37 -0.99 -30.93
CA SER A 565 5.16 -1.76 -31.24
C SER A 565 5.14 -2.25 -32.69
N ASP A 566 4.50 -3.39 -32.93
CA ASP A 566 4.27 -3.95 -34.27
C ASP A 566 3.17 -3.18 -35.01
N TRP A 567 2.18 -2.69 -34.25
CA TRP A 567 1.01 -2.01 -34.78
C TRP A 567 0.56 -0.87 -33.88
N VAL A 568 0.22 0.26 -34.44
CA VAL A 568 -0.27 1.45 -33.72
C VAL A 568 -1.69 1.79 -34.18
N VAL A 569 -2.57 2.01 -33.24
CA VAL A 569 -3.91 2.52 -33.43
C VAL A 569 -4.00 3.89 -32.76
N ASP A 570 -4.14 4.95 -33.55
CA ASP A 570 -4.33 6.30 -33.06
C ASP A 570 -5.82 6.65 -33.10
N ILE A 571 -6.37 6.98 -31.93
CA ILE A 571 -7.80 7.24 -31.72
C ILE A 571 -8.02 8.72 -31.44
N GLY A 572 -8.88 9.34 -32.22
CA GLY A 572 -9.09 10.77 -32.17
C GLY A 572 -10.27 11.21 -33.06
N PRO A 573 -10.15 12.37 -33.78
CA PRO A 573 -9.04 13.34 -33.72
C PRO A 573 -9.00 14.21 -32.46
N GLY A 574 -10.11 14.31 -31.72
CA GLY A 574 -10.26 15.08 -30.49
C GLY A 574 -10.54 14.19 -29.27
N ALA A 575 -11.04 14.81 -28.21
CA ALA A 575 -11.46 14.14 -26.99
C ALA A 575 -13.00 14.20 -26.83
N GLY A 576 -13.56 13.34 -25.99
CA GLY A 576 -15.00 13.31 -25.70
C GLY A 576 -15.83 13.15 -26.98
N GLU A 577 -16.79 14.05 -27.21
CA GLU A 577 -17.67 14.02 -28.37
C GLU A 577 -16.91 14.26 -29.69
N HIS A 578 -15.75 14.86 -29.67
CA HIS A 578 -14.93 15.08 -30.87
C HIS A 578 -13.95 13.92 -31.14
N GLY A 579 -13.96 12.90 -30.29
CA GLY A 579 -13.13 11.68 -30.39
C GLY A 579 -13.87 10.50 -31.02
N GLY A 580 -13.44 9.30 -30.65
CA GLY A 580 -14.13 8.04 -30.94
C GLY A 580 -13.98 7.53 -32.37
N LYS A 581 -13.02 8.03 -33.15
CA LYS A 581 -12.72 7.56 -34.52
C LYS A 581 -11.29 7.03 -34.62
N ILE A 582 -11.06 6.11 -35.52
CA ILE A 582 -9.72 5.66 -35.85
C ILE A 582 -9.08 6.66 -36.82
N VAL A 583 -8.03 7.35 -36.39
CA VAL A 583 -7.24 8.27 -37.20
C VAL A 583 -6.14 7.54 -37.97
N HIS A 584 -5.56 6.54 -37.30
CA HIS A 584 -4.54 5.65 -37.89
C HIS A 584 -4.68 4.22 -37.36
N SER A 585 -4.47 3.25 -38.23
CA SER A 585 -4.30 1.84 -37.86
C SER A 585 -3.24 1.23 -38.80
N GLY A 586 -2.09 0.88 -38.25
CA GLY A 586 -1.00 0.36 -39.06
C GLY A 586 0.36 0.42 -38.36
N PRO A 587 1.44 0.05 -39.07
CA PRO A 587 2.82 0.12 -38.55
C PRO A 587 3.24 1.55 -38.19
N TYR A 588 4.12 1.69 -37.16
CA TYR A 588 4.68 2.96 -36.69
C TYR A 588 5.18 3.90 -37.82
N LYS A 589 5.90 3.36 -38.80
CA LYS A 589 6.43 4.18 -39.95
C LYS A 589 5.33 4.88 -40.76
N LYS A 590 4.11 4.29 -40.83
CA LYS A 590 2.98 4.91 -41.54
C LYS A 590 2.33 5.99 -40.66
N LEU A 591 2.29 5.82 -39.34
CA LEU A 591 1.82 6.84 -38.39
C LEU A 591 2.61 8.15 -38.56
N LEU A 592 3.94 8.10 -38.64
CA LEU A 592 4.79 9.28 -38.76
C LEU A 592 4.47 10.13 -40.04
N ARG A 593 3.94 9.48 -41.08
CA ARG A 593 3.57 10.13 -42.36
C ARG A 593 2.12 10.63 -42.38
N ASN A 594 1.32 10.22 -41.44
CA ASN A 594 -0.07 10.63 -41.35
C ASN A 594 -0.18 12.09 -40.85
N LYS A 595 -0.74 12.96 -41.71
CA LYS A 595 -0.90 14.39 -41.46
C LYS A 595 -2.06 14.70 -40.49
N GLU A 596 -3.05 13.81 -40.41
CA GLU A 596 -4.23 13.96 -39.55
C GLU A 596 -3.96 13.48 -38.12
N SER A 597 -2.93 12.65 -37.93
CA SER A 597 -2.55 12.12 -36.61
C SER A 597 -1.77 13.17 -35.83
N LEU A 598 -2.32 13.58 -34.70
CA LEU A 598 -1.65 14.45 -33.76
C LEU A 598 -0.44 13.74 -33.09
N THR A 599 -0.63 12.48 -32.71
CA THR A 599 0.43 11.61 -32.20
C THR A 599 1.56 11.51 -33.22
N GLY A 600 1.24 11.26 -34.49
CA GLY A 600 2.22 11.21 -35.59
C GLY A 600 2.95 12.53 -35.84
N ALA A 601 2.30 13.67 -35.57
CA ALA A 601 2.92 14.99 -35.67
C ALA A 601 4.00 15.19 -34.57
N TYR A 602 3.74 14.77 -33.31
CA TYR A 602 4.71 14.84 -32.23
C TYR A 602 5.88 13.88 -32.47
N LEU A 603 5.60 12.61 -32.74
CA LEU A 603 6.63 11.57 -32.95
C LEU A 603 7.51 11.79 -34.18
N SER A 604 7.03 12.57 -35.16
CA SER A 604 7.83 12.93 -36.34
C SER A 604 8.58 14.26 -36.19
N GLY A 605 8.49 14.94 -35.06
CA GLY A 605 9.10 16.24 -34.82
C GLY A 605 8.45 17.41 -35.57
N ARG A 606 7.33 17.20 -36.28
CA ARG A 606 6.52 18.29 -36.88
C ARG A 606 5.87 19.19 -35.84
N ARG A 607 5.68 18.68 -34.67
CA ARG A 607 5.19 19.37 -33.47
C ARG A 607 5.99 18.90 -32.28
N GLY A 608 6.20 19.74 -31.28
CA GLY A 608 6.98 19.36 -30.08
C GLY A 608 6.84 20.41 -28.99
N ILE A 609 7.28 20.04 -27.80
CA ILE A 609 7.42 20.94 -26.66
C ILE A 609 8.84 21.51 -26.75
N GLU A 610 8.97 22.82 -26.89
CA GLU A 610 10.26 23.49 -27.07
C GLU A 610 11.02 23.61 -25.75
N VAL A 611 12.35 23.55 -25.84
CA VAL A 611 13.24 23.89 -24.72
C VAL A 611 13.21 25.41 -24.55
N PRO A 612 13.00 25.92 -23.31
CA PRO A 612 13.00 27.37 -23.10
C PRO A 612 14.34 28.01 -23.50
N ALA A 613 14.30 29.04 -24.36
CA ALA A 613 15.49 29.76 -24.78
C ALA A 613 16.21 30.46 -23.61
N ILE A 614 15.46 30.84 -22.58
CA ILE A 614 15.98 31.49 -21.37
C ILE A 614 15.27 30.83 -20.17
N ARG A 615 16.07 30.31 -19.22
CA ARG A 615 15.57 29.80 -17.96
C ARG A 615 15.45 30.90 -16.93
N ARG A 616 14.53 30.76 -15.99
CA ARG A 616 14.38 31.71 -14.87
C ARG A 616 15.64 31.69 -14.00
N PRO A 617 16.10 32.87 -13.54
CA PRO A 617 17.29 32.95 -12.69
C PRO A 617 17.03 32.32 -11.32
N VAL A 618 17.99 31.53 -10.85
CA VAL A 618 17.96 30.90 -9.53
C VAL A 618 18.57 31.84 -8.49
N ASP A 619 17.79 32.24 -7.50
CA ASP A 619 18.26 33.01 -6.35
C ASP A 619 18.62 32.09 -5.18
N ARG A 620 19.89 31.82 -4.98
CA ARG A 620 20.42 30.99 -3.88
C ARG A 620 20.15 31.54 -2.47
N LYS A 621 19.73 32.79 -2.34
CA LYS A 621 19.32 33.39 -1.05
C LYS A 621 17.87 33.11 -0.71
N ARG A 622 17.06 32.76 -1.70
CA ARG A 622 15.64 32.41 -1.55
C ARG A 622 15.42 30.96 -1.92
N GLN A 623 15.60 30.08 -0.96
CA GLN A 623 15.46 28.63 -1.17
C GLN A 623 14.87 27.94 0.07
N LEU A 624 14.20 26.84 -0.15
CA LEU A 624 13.86 25.87 0.89
C LEU A 624 14.97 24.84 0.95
N THR A 625 15.48 24.53 2.14
CA THR A 625 16.53 23.50 2.29
C THR A 625 16.08 22.47 3.32
N VAL A 626 15.96 21.22 2.88
CA VAL A 626 15.80 20.06 3.76
C VAL A 626 17.19 19.63 4.20
N VAL A 627 17.43 19.52 5.51
CA VAL A 627 18.73 19.18 6.09
C VAL A 627 18.64 17.83 6.79
N GLY A 628 19.56 16.92 6.48
CA GLY A 628 19.70 15.62 7.13
C GLY A 628 18.50 14.70 6.91
N ALA A 629 17.94 14.65 5.71
CA ALA A 629 16.84 13.76 5.34
C ALA A 629 17.28 12.28 5.41
N ARG A 630 16.61 11.47 6.25
CA ARG A 630 16.99 10.07 6.54
C ARG A 630 15.81 9.13 6.72
N GLU A 631 14.66 9.47 6.15
CA GLU A 631 13.49 8.58 6.13
C GLU A 631 13.65 7.52 5.04
N HIS A 632 13.16 6.32 5.30
CA HIS A 632 13.26 5.17 4.41
C HIS A 632 14.71 4.93 3.93
N ASN A 633 14.94 5.03 2.63
CA ASN A 633 16.27 4.82 2.03
C ASN A 633 17.14 6.09 1.95
N LEU A 634 16.66 7.25 2.39
CA LEU A 634 17.45 8.49 2.34
C LEU A 634 18.65 8.46 3.30
N ARG A 635 19.82 8.82 2.81
CA ARG A 635 21.12 8.66 3.49
C ARG A 635 21.62 9.91 4.22
N GLY A 636 20.73 10.66 4.88
CA GLY A 636 21.10 11.87 5.61
C GLY A 636 21.49 13.04 4.70
N ILE A 637 20.79 13.20 3.59
CA ILE A 637 21.10 14.19 2.56
C ILE A 637 20.57 15.58 2.89
N ASP A 638 21.30 16.60 2.38
CA ASP A 638 20.86 18.00 2.35
C ASP A 638 20.45 18.36 0.93
N VAL A 639 19.24 18.92 0.76
CA VAL A 639 18.70 19.25 -0.56
C VAL A 639 18.09 20.65 -0.55
N SER A 640 18.44 21.47 -1.56
CA SER A 640 17.95 22.84 -1.70
C SER A 640 17.01 23.01 -2.90
N PHE A 641 15.88 23.66 -2.67
CA PHE A 641 14.86 23.97 -3.66
C PHE A 641 14.77 25.48 -3.84
N PRO A 642 15.31 26.05 -4.97
CA PRO A 642 15.23 27.47 -5.23
C PRO A 642 13.79 27.94 -5.44
N LEU A 643 13.43 29.08 -4.86
CA LEU A 643 12.07 29.62 -4.94
C LEU A 643 11.85 30.44 -6.22
N GLY A 644 10.59 30.49 -6.71
CA GLY A 644 10.22 31.19 -7.92
C GLY A 644 10.60 30.46 -9.20
N CYS A 645 10.81 29.16 -9.14
CA CYS A 645 11.26 28.31 -10.23
C CYS A 645 10.32 27.12 -10.44
N LEU A 646 10.40 26.53 -11.64
CA LEU A 646 9.90 25.17 -11.91
C LEU A 646 11.03 24.18 -11.60
N ILE A 647 10.82 23.32 -10.62
CA ILE A 647 11.81 22.37 -10.13
C ILE A 647 11.31 20.95 -10.41
N SER A 648 12.09 20.17 -11.14
CA SER A 648 11.83 18.73 -11.31
C SER A 648 12.68 17.91 -10.36
N VAL A 649 12.05 17.02 -9.61
CA VAL A 649 12.71 15.98 -8.82
C VAL A 649 12.65 14.69 -9.61
N THR A 650 13.81 14.22 -10.05
CA THR A 650 13.98 13.13 -11.01
C THR A 650 14.76 11.97 -10.41
N GLY A 651 14.96 10.91 -11.15
CA GLY A 651 15.76 9.75 -10.80
C GLY A 651 15.02 8.43 -10.97
N VAL A 652 15.73 7.33 -10.85
CA VAL A 652 15.20 5.98 -11.04
C VAL A 652 14.07 5.65 -10.05
N SER A 653 13.28 4.62 -10.37
CA SER A 653 12.21 4.16 -9.48
C SER A 653 12.80 3.70 -8.15
N GLY A 654 12.13 4.06 -7.03
CA GLY A 654 12.62 3.72 -5.68
C GLY A 654 13.80 4.52 -5.15
N SER A 655 14.28 5.57 -5.85
CA SER A 655 15.45 6.37 -5.42
C SER A 655 15.19 7.32 -4.22
N GLY A 656 13.94 7.44 -3.75
CA GLY A 656 13.59 8.25 -2.57
C GLY A 656 12.96 9.61 -2.88
N LYS A 657 12.58 9.90 -4.13
CA LYS A 657 11.93 11.16 -4.57
C LYS A 657 10.71 11.53 -3.74
N SER A 658 9.74 10.62 -3.68
CA SER A 658 8.47 10.86 -2.95
C SER A 658 8.71 10.99 -1.45
N THR A 659 9.66 10.26 -0.89
CA THR A 659 10.06 10.39 0.52
C THR A 659 10.61 11.79 0.82
N LEU A 660 11.51 12.30 -0.03
CA LEU A 660 12.08 13.64 0.14
C LEU A 660 11.03 14.74 0.00
N VAL A 661 10.21 14.67 -1.05
CA VAL A 661 9.27 15.74 -1.41
C VAL A 661 7.97 15.63 -0.63
N ASN A 662 7.31 14.45 -0.63
CA ASN A 662 5.99 14.28 -0.04
C ASN A 662 6.05 14.05 1.47
N ASP A 663 6.90 13.09 1.93
CA ASP A 663 6.89 12.67 3.34
C ASP A 663 7.63 13.68 4.23
N ILE A 664 8.66 14.37 3.73
CA ILE A 664 9.43 15.34 4.49
C ILE A 664 9.00 16.77 4.14
N LEU A 665 9.36 17.27 2.95
CA LEU A 665 9.22 18.70 2.62
C LEU A 665 7.76 19.16 2.66
N ALA A 666 6.88 18.48 1.92
CA ALA A 666 5.47 18.87 1.84
C ALA A 666 4.75 18.69 3.19
N THR A 667 5.12 17.68 3.97
CA THR A 667 4.52 17.46 5.30
C THR A 667 4.95 18.56 6.28
N VAL A 668 6.24 18.96 6.31
CA VAL A 668 6.70 20.09 7.13
C VAL A 668 6.02 21.41 6.72
N LEU A 669 5.93 21.66 5.41
CA LEU A 669 5.23 22.85 4.90
C LEU A 669 3.73 22.83 5.24
N ALA A 670 3.06 21.67 5.13
CA ALA A 670 1.65 21.54 5.49
C ALA A 670 1.40 21.81 6.97
N ASN A 671 2.26 21.32 7.85
CA ASN A 671 2.17 21.58 9.28
C ASN A 671 2.36 23.08 9.60
N LYS A 672 3.37 23.71 9.00
CA LYS A 672 3.69 25.12 9.29
C LYS A 672 2.70 26.11 8.66
N LEU A 673 2.26 25.85 7.42
CA LEU A 673 1.49 26.82 6.63
C LEU A 673 -0.02 26.54 6.61
N ASN A 674 -0.41 25.27 6.66
CA ASN A 674 -1.80 24.86 6.55
C ASN A 674 -2.37 24.31 7.87
N ASN A 675 -1.62 24.38 8.98
CA ASN A 675 -1.98 23.81 10.28
C ASN A 675 -2.36 22.32 10.20
N ALA A 676 -1.70 21.58 9.31
CA ALA A 676 -1.83 20.14 9.26
C ALA A 676 -1.20 19.51 10.51
N ARG A 677 -1.64 18.30 10.85
CA ARG A 677 -1.15 17.56 12.02
C ARG A 677 -0.62 16.21 11.54
N GLN A 678 0.48 16.26 10.79
CA GLN A 678 1.11 15.07 10.20
C GLN A 678 2.52 14.93 10.73
N VAL A 679 2.98 13.68 10.89
CA VAL A 679 4.37 13.40 11.26
C VAL A 679 5.22 13.45 10.00
N PRO A 680 6.18 14.37 9.90
CA PRO A 680 7.09 14.39 8.76
C PRO A 680 8.10 13.24 8.86
N GLY A 681 8.57 12.77 7.72
CA GLY A 681 9.66 11.79 7.65
C GLY A 681 10.90 12.28 8.39
N ARG A 682 11.74 11.35 8.86
CA ARG A 682 12.93 11.66 9.67
C ARG A 682 13.90 12.58 8.94
N HIS A 683 14.16 13.75 9.52
CA HIS A 683 15.08 14.77 9.04
C HIS A 683 15.59 15.60 10.22
N THR A 684 16.59 16.45 10.00
CA THR A 684 17.11 17.31 11.06
C THR A 684 16.30 18.60 11.15
N ARG A 685 16.09 19.30 10.03
CA ARG A 685 15.29 20.55 9.94
C ARG A 685 15.03 20.95 8.50
N VAL A 686 14.05 21.83 8.31
CA VAL A 686 13.81 22.54 7.03
C VAL A 686 14.06 24.02 7.25
N ARG A 687 14.84 24.63 6.36
CA ARG A 687 15.16 26.08 6.38
C ARG A 687 14.38 26.81 5.28
N GLY A 688 14.21 28.12 5.44
CA GLY A 688 13.61 29.00 4.42
C GLY A 688 12.10 29.07 4.44
N LEU A 689 11.45 28.50 5.46
CA LEU A 689 9.98 28.48 5.61
C LEU A 689 9.33 29.87 5.62
N ASP A 690 10.07 30.93 6.05
CA ASP A 690 9.57 32.30 6.14
C ASP A 690 9.40 32.95 4.75
N HIS A 691 9.94 32.40 3.70
CA HIS A 691 9.81 32.87 2.32
C HIS A 691 8.50 32.48 1.66
N VAL A 692 7.74 31.56 2.25
CA VAL A 692 6.53 30.96 1.67
C VAL A 692 5.33 31.14 2.59
N ASP A 693 4.15 31.27 2.03
CA ASP A 693 2.91 31.54 2.79
C ASP A 693 1.84 30.47 2.61
N LYS A 694 1.93 29.61 1.61
CA LYS A 694 0.96 28.58 1.33
C LYS A 694 1.60 27.38 0.65
N LEU A 695 1.14 26.18 1.03
CA LEU A 695 1.41 24.92 0.32
C LEU A 695 0.14 24.44 -0.37
N VAL A 696 0.28 24.02 -1.61
CA VAL A 696 -0.74 23.30 -2.37
C VAL A 696 -0.14 21.96 -2.83
N ARG A 697 -0.71 20.85 -2.32
CA ARG A 697 -0.37 19.50 -2.79
C ARG A 697 -1.41 19.05 -3.81
N VAL A 698 -0.95 18.54 -4.92
CA VAL A 698 -1.79 17.99 -5.99
C VAL A 698 -1.31 16.58 -6.30
N ASP A 699 -2.03 15.61 -5.77
CA ASP A 699 -1.79 14.18 -5.94
C ASP A 699 -2.87 13.52 -6.81
N GLN A 700 -2.69 12.26 -7.16
CA GLN A 700 -3.61 11.48 -7.98
C GLN A 700 -4.80 10.89 -7.19
N SER A 701 -4.94 11.19 -5.90
CA SER A 701 -6.06 10.69 -5.10
C SER A 701 -7.40 11.24 -5.63
N PRO A 702 -8.50 10.47 -5.53
CA PRO A 702 -9.81 10.93 -5.98
C PRO A 702 -10.24 12.24 -5.34
N ILE A 703 -10.98 13.09 -6.07
CA ILE A 703 -11.56 14.33 -5.54
C ILE A 703 -12.72 14.10 -4.55
N GLY A 704 -13.08 12.84 -4.33
CA GLY A 704 -14.09 12.40 -3.36
C GLY A 704 -14.35 10.91 -3.50
N ARG A 705 -14.89 10.32 -2.42
CA ARG A 705 -15.14 8.87 -2.33
C ARG A 705 -16.55 8.46 -2.74
N THR A 706 -17.44 9.43 -2.99
CA THR A 706 -18.85 9.18 -3.28
C THR A 706 -19.24 9.70 -4.66
N PRO A 707 -20.29 9.17 -5.30
CA PRO A 707 -20.82 9.67 -6.56
C PRO A 707 -21.31 11.13 -6.53
N ARG A 708 -21.50 11.71 -5.33
CA ARG A 708 -21.87 13.13 -5.15
C ARG A 708 -20.75 14.10 -5.41
N SER A 709 -19.52 13.66 -5.18
CA SER A 709 -18.34 14.45 -5.53
C SER A 709 -18.16 14.43 -7.05
N ASN A 710 -17.98 15.59 -7.65
CA ASN A 710 -17.79 15.76 -9.08
C ASN A 710 -17.01 17.07 -9.36
N PRO A 711 -16.55 17.32 -10.59
CA PRO A 711 -15.80 18.53 -10.93
C PRO A 711 -16.55 19.83 -10.57
N ALA A 712 -17.88 19.88 -10.77
CA ALA A 712 -18.68 21.08 -10.50
C ALA A 712 -18.70 21.43 -9.01
N THR A 713 -18.83 20.43 -8.12
CA THR A 713 -18.85 20.66 -6.67
C THR A 713 -17.47 20.95 -6.12
N TYR A 714 -16.46 20.24 -6.60
CA TYR A 714 -15.09 20.38 -6.11
C TYR A 714 -14.48 21.76 -6.43
N THR A 715 -14.72 22.29 -7.62
CA THR A 715 -14.25 23.63 -8.04
C THR A 715 -15.12 24.77 -7.50
N GLY A 716 -16.28 24.47 -6.91
CA GLY A 716 -17.20 25.46 -6.38
C GLY A 716 -18.07 26.15 -7.44
N VAL A 717 -17.93 25.81 -8.72
CA VAL A 717 -18.76 26.40 -9.78
C VAL A 717 -20.25 26.11 -9.57
N TRP A 718 -20.57 24.97 -8.95
CA TRP A 718 -21.94 24.58 -8.71
C TRP A 718 -22.71 25.55 -7.81
N ASP A 719 -22.05 26.23 -6.88
CA ASP A 719 -22.68 27.24 -6.05
C ASP A 719 -23.14 28.46 -6.84
N HIS A 720 -22.39 28.84 -7.86
CA HIS A 720 -22.78 29.93 -8.80
C HIS A 720 -23.93 29.48 -9.70
N VAL A 721 -23.93 28.26 -10.21
CA VAL A 721 -25.00 27.67 -11.02
C VAL A 721 -26.32 27.61 -10.23
N ARG A 722 -26.30 27.14 -8.99
CA ARG A 722 -27.48 27.09 -8.12
C ARG A 722 -28.10 28.48 -7.87
N LYS A 723 -27.26 29.49 -7.64
CA LYS A 723 -27.70 30.88 -7.48
C LYS A 723 -28.33 31.41 -8.76
N LEU A 724 -27.79 31.10 -9.92
CA LEU A 724 -28.30 31.48 -11.21
C LEU A 724 -29.70 30.86 -11.45
N PHE A 725 -29.86 29.56 -11.22
CA PHE A 725 -31.16 28.89 -11.36
C PHE A 725 -32.21 29.45 -10.40
N ALA A 726 -31.85 29.72 -9.15
CA ALA A 726 -32.74 30.35 -8.18
C ALA A 726 -33.14 31.80 -8.57
N ALA A 727 -32.36 32.48 -9.40
CA ALA A 727 -32.65 33.82 -9.91
C ALA A 727 -33.56 33.82 -11.13
N THR A 728 -33.88 32.68 -11.74
CA THR A 728 -34.81 32.58 -12.87
C THR A 728 -36.24 32.97 -12.46
N THR A 729 -37.06 33.40 -13.43
CA THR A 729 -38.46 33.79 -13.19
C THR A 729 -39.27 32.60 -12.65
N GLU A 730 -39.09 31.43 -13.23
CA GLU A 730 -39.80 30.21 -12.82
C GLU A 730 -39.48 29.81 -11.36
N ALA A 731 -38.18 29.85 -10.96
CA ALA A 731 -37.79 29.56 -9.60
C ALA A 731 -38.35 30.58 -8.60
N LYS A 732 -38.32 31.88 -8.94
CA LYS A 732 -38.85 32.95 -8.08
C LYS A 732 -40.34 32.80 -7.86
N VAL A 733 -41.13 32.49 -8.90
CA VAL A 733 -42.58 32.27 -8.80
C VAL A 733 -42.91 31.10 -7.89
N ARG A 734 -42.08 30.09 -7.91
CA ARG A 734 -42.23 28.88 -7.04
C ARG A 734 -41.61 29.04 -5.66
N GLY A 735 -40.91 30.17 -5.36
CA GLY A 735 -40.23 30.41 -4.09
C GLY A 735 -38.99 29.54 -3.89
N TYR A 736 -38.39 29.06 -4.97
CA TYR A 736 -37.23 28.18 -4.90
C TYR A 736 -35.94 28.93 -4.57
N GLN A 737 -35.29 28.52 -3.49
CA GLN A 737 -34.00 29.04 -3.03
C GLN A 737 -32.85 28.27 -3.64
N PRO A 738 -31.58 28.74 -3.61
CA PRO A 738 -30.43 28.00 -4.13
C PRO A 738 -30.25 26.58 -3.56
N GLY A 739 -30.73 26.33 -2.35
CA GLY A 739 -30.74 24.98 -1.74
C GLY A 739 -31.58 23.96 -2.51
N ARG A 740 -32.63 24.40 -3.22
CA ARG A 740 -33.50 23.55 -4.05
C ARG A 740 -32.71 22.89 -5.19
N PHE A 741 -31.71 23.58 -5.72
CA PHE A 741 -30.88 23.12 -6.83
C PHE A 741 -29.61 22.41 -6.36
N SER A 742 -29.55 21.97 -5.08
CA SER A 742 -28.51 21.13 -4.54
C SER A 742 -28.96 19.66 -4.48
N PHE A 743 -28.22 18.77 -5.11
CA PHE A 743 -28.47 17.33 -4.98
C PHE A 743 -27.99 16.74 -3.63
N ASN A 744 -27.32 17.52 -2.79
CA ASN A 744 -26.89 17.09 -1.45
C ASN A 744 -27.93 17.41 -0.34
N VAL A 745 -28.89 18.31 -0.63
CA VAL A 745 -29.86 18.82 0.35
C VAL A 745 -31.26 18.28 0.05
N LYS A 746 -32.00 17.90 1.08
CA LYS A 746 -33.39 17.47 0.94
C LYS A 746 -34.26 18.59 0.34
N GLY A 747 -35.28 18.21 -0.43
CA GLY A 747 -36.28 19.10 -1.02
C GLY A 747 -36.18 19.24 -2.53
N GLY A 748 -35.00 19.29 -3.14
CA GLY A 748 -34.83 19.34 -4.59
C GLY A 748 -34.25 18.08 -5.23
N ARG A 749 -33.59 17.26 -4.44
CA ARG A 749 -32.96 16.02 -4.89
C ARG A 749 -33.95 14.88 -5.06
N CYS A 750 -33.60 13.88 -5.84
CA CYS A 750 -34.29 12.59 -5.84
C CYS A 750 -34.05 11.88 -4.48
N GLU A 751 -35.11 11.58 -3.74
CA GLU A 751 -34.97 10.95 -2.43
C GLU A 751 -34.71 9.43 -2.53
N ALA A 752 -35.04 8.77 -3.65
CA ALA A 752 -34.78 7.35 -3.86
C ALA A 752 -33.26 7.05 -3.90
N CYS A 753 -32.47 7.89 -4.59
CA CYS A 753 -31.01 7.77 -4.62
C CYS A 753 -30.30 8.81 -3.73
N ALA A 754 -31.06 9.58 -2.93
CA ALA A 754 -30.55 10.66 -2.10
C ALA A 754 -29.64 11.66 -2.85
N GLY A 755 -29.83 11.84 -4.16
CA GLY A 755 -29.05 12.74 -5.02
C GLY A 755 -27.81 12.10 -5.65
N ASP A 756 -27.53 10.83 -5.44
CA ASP A 756 -26.37 10.13 -6.04
C ASP A 756 -26.57 9.93 -7.57
N GLY A 757 -27.80 9.87 -8.06
CA GLY A 757 -28.13 9.52 -9.44
C GLY A 757 -28.05 8.02 -9.72
N THR A 758 -27.34 7.29 -8.88
CA THR A 758 -27.11 5.84 -8.95
C THR A 758 -27.48 5.17 -7.64
N ILE A 759 -27.74 3.87 -7.69
CA ILE A 759 -27.92 3.01 -6.51
C ILE A 759 -26.73 2.07 -6.44
N LYS A 760 -26.07 2.05 -5.28
CA LYS A 760 -24.97 1.14 -5.00
C LYS A 760 -25.53 -0.25 -4.68
N ILE A 761 -25.09 -1.26 -5.39
CA ILE A 761 -25.34 -2.66 -5.08
C ILE A 761 -24.06 -3.25 -4.50
N GLU A 762 -24.07 -3.54 -3.21
CA GLU A 762 -22.95 -4.14 -2.52
C GLU A 762 -22.83 -5.62 -2.87
N MET A 763 -21.66 -6.04 -3.34
CA MET A 763 -21.37 -7.43 -3.68
C MET A 763 -20.29 -7.96 -2.74
N ASN A 764 -20.64 -8.95 -1.89
CA ASN A 764 -19.78 -9.44 -0.81
C ASN A 764 -18.35 -9.89 -1.21
N PHE A 765 -18.14 -10.27 -2.46
CA PHE A 765 -16.84 -10.80 -2.95
C PHE A 765 -16.37 -10.14 -4.26
N LEU A 766 -17.13 -9.20 -4.81
CA LEU A 766 -16.84 -8.49 -6.05
C LEU A 766 -16.87 -6.98 -5.78
N PRO A 767 -16.26 -6.15 -6.66
CA PRO A 767 -16.41 -4.70 -6.57
C PRO A 767 -17.89 -4.28 -6.60
N ASP A 768 -18.21 -3.24 -5.82
CA ASP A 768 -19.56 -2.67 -5.79
C ASP A 768 -20.00 -2.19 -7.18
N VAL A 769 -21.24 -2.49 -7.56
CA VAL A 769 -21.82 -2.07 -8.83
C VAL A 769 -22.75 -0.88 -8.61
N TYR A 770 -22.60 0.15 -9.43
CA TYR A 770 -23.45 1.33 -9.44
C TYR A 770 -24.40 1.29 -10.62
N VAL A 771 -25.72 1.19 -10.38
CA VAL A 771 -26.76 1.21 -11.41
C VAL A 771 -27.51 2.54 -11.38
N PRO A 772 -27.92 3.10 -12.54
CA PRO A 772 -28.76 4.30 -12.59
C PRO A 772 -30.02 4.15 -11.73
N CYS A 773 -30.38 5.20 -11.00
CA CYS A 773 -31.59 5.21 -10.19
C CYS A 773 -32.83 5.11 -11.09
N GLU A 774 -33.70 4.15 -10.86
CA GLU A 774 -34.91 3.92 -11.66
C GLU A 774 -35.92 5.10 -11.61
N VAL A 775 -35.93 5.84 -10.50
CA VAL A 775 -36.83 6.96 -10.27
C VAL A 775 -36.40 8.21 -11.04
N CYS A 776 -35.16 8.63 -10.92
CA CYS A 776 -34.63 9.83 -11.55
C CYS A 776 -33.84 9.55 -12.84
N LYS A 777 -33.61 8.29 -13.18
CA LYS A 777 -32.84 7.86 -14.37
C LYS A 777 -31.47 8.57 -14.51
N GLY A 778 -30.79 8.77 -13.39
CA GLY A 778 -29.50 9.47 -13.35
C GLY A 778 -29.59 10.99 -13.14
N ALA A 779 -30.74 11.61 -13.25
CA ALA A 779 -30.92 13.08 -13.21
C ALA A 779 -30.63 13.71 -11.82
N ARG A 780 -30.53 12.95 -10.75
CA ARG A 780 -30.20 13.36 -9.34
C ARG A 780 -31.28 14.22 -8.67
N TYR A 781 -32.22 14.83 -9.38
CA TYR A 781 -33.24 15.74 -8.89
C TYR A 781 -34.65 15.16 -9.00
N ASN A 782 -35.55 15.71 -8.21
CA ASN A 782 -36.98 15.42 -8.35
C ASN A 782 -37.57 16.17 -9.55
N ARG A 783 -38.76 15.73 -9.98
CA ARG A 783 -39.44 16.23 -11.18
C ARG A 783 -39.73 17.73 -11.12
N GLU A 784 -40.15 18.25 -9.97
CA GLU A 784 -40.51 19.67 -9.81
C GLU A 784 -39.29 20.58 -9.94
N THR A 785 -38.11 20.14 -9.50
CA THR A 785 -36.89 20.92 -9.68
C THR A 785 -36.43 20.94 -11.13
N LEU A 786 -36.65 19.84 -11.87
CA LEU A 786 -36.32 19.73 -13.29
C LEU A 786 -37.26 20.55 -14.21
N GLU A 787 -38.36 21.06 -13.70
CA GLU A 787 -39.24 21.97 -14.46
C GLU A 787 -38.68 23.39 -14.60
N VAL A 788 -37.67 23.76 -13.82
CA VAL A 788 -37.00 25.07 -13.91
C VAL A 788 -35.89 25.04 -14.96
N HIS A 789 -35.97 25.96 -15.91
CA HIS A 789 -35.05 26.06 -17.03
C HIS A 789 -34.24 27.36 -17.03
N TYR A 790 -33.01 27.30 -17.50
CA TYR A 790 -32.18 28.43 -17.86
C TYR A 790 -31.71 28.25 -19.31
N LYS A 791 -32.05 29.16 -20.22
CA LYS A 791 -31.80 29.03 -21.67
C LYS A 791 -32.22 27.64 -22.22
N GLY A 792 -33.37 27.12 -21.77
CA GLY A 792 -33.93 25.85 -22.22
C GLY A 792 -33.26 24.59 -21.61
N LYS A 793 -32.31 24.72 -20.72
CA LYS A 793 -31.64 23.60 -20.06
C LYS A 793 -32.03 23.49 -18.58
N THR A 794 -32.25 22.29 -18.10
CA THR A 794 -32.49 21.98 -16.68
C THR A 794 -31.19 21.97 -15.91
N VAL A 795 -31.26 21.96 -14.58
CA VAL A 795 -30.08 21.81 -13.72
C VAL A 795 -29.35 20.46 -13.91
N SER A 796 -30.10 19.42 -14.30
CA SER A 796 -29.52 18.10 -14.63
C SER A 796 -28.81 18.12 -15.97
N ASP A 797 -29.36 18.79 -16.98
CA ASP A 797 -28.71 18.95 -18.29
C ASP A 797 -27.36 19.66 -18.15
N VAL A 798 -27.28 20.67 -17.27
CA VAL A 798 -26.03 21.37 -16.99
C VAL A 798 -24.96 20.44 -16.36
N LEU A 799 -25.35 19.52 -15.46
CA LEU A 799 -24.42 18.54 -14.91
C LEU A 799 -23.92 17.55 -15.97
N ASP A 800 -24.76 17.27 -16.96
CA ASP A 800 -24.42 16.32 -18.02
C ASP A 800 -23.61 16.95 -19.18
N MET A 801 -23.52 18.29 -19.22
CA MET A 801 -22.72 18.99 -20.24
C MET A 801 -21.24 18.68 -20.10
N PRO A 802 -20.52 18.48 -21.21
CA PRO A 802 -19.05 18.63 -21.25
C PRO A 802 -18.63 20.02 -20.75
N ILE A 803 -17.50 20.10 -20.07
CA ILE A 803 -17.02 21.38 -19.50
C ILE A 803 -16.81 22.44 -20.58
N GLU A 804 -16.35 22.07 -21.78
CA GLU A 804 -16.21 23.00 -22.93
C GLU A 804 -17.55 23.57 -23.41
N GLU A 805 -18.59 22.74 -23.57
CA GLU A 805 -19.95 23.20 -23.90
C GLU A 805 -20.51 24.10 -22.81
N ALA A 806 -20.31 23.71 -21.54
CA ALA A 806 -20.74 24.51 -20.40
C ALA A 806 -20.04 25.88 -20.36
N ALA A 807 -18.74 25.95 -20.72
CA ALA A 807 -17.98 27.21 -20.78
C ALA A 807 -18.57 28.17 -21.84
N GLU A 808 -18.92 27.67 -23.00
CA GLU A 808 -19.61 28.44 -24.05
C GLU A 808 -21.02 28.84 -23.58
N PHE A 809 -21.80 27.91 -23.03
CA PHE A 809 -23.16 28.16 -22.58
C PHE A 809 -23.26 29.29 -21.54
N PHE A 810 -22.29 29.33 -20.61
CA PHE A 810 -22.20 30.31 -19.53
C PHE A 810 -21.26 31.47 -19.83
N GLU A 811 -20.80 31.67 -21.06
CA GLU A 811 -19.90 32.80 -21.44
C GLU A 811 -20.39 34.17 -20.92
N PRO A 812 -21.72 34.51 -20.98
CA PRO A 812 -22.21 35.78 -20.45
C PRO A 812 -22.13 35.93 -18.94
N ILE A 813 -21.96 34.81 -18.20
CA ILE A 813 -21.95 34.81 -16.74
C ILE A 813 -20.48 34.67 -16.25
N LYS A 814 -19.77 35.78 -16.17
CA LYS A 814 -18.34 35.83 -15.87
C LYS A 814 -17.89 34.98 -14.64
N ALA A 815 -18.74 34.92 -13.61
CA ALA A 815 -18.43 34.16 -12.40
C ALA A 815 -18.38 32.66 -12.66
N ILE A 816 -19.27 32.13 -13.51
CA ILE A 816 -19.33 30.71 -13.89
C ILE A 816 -18.28 30.43 -14.97
N HIS A 817 -18.25 31.25 -16.01
CA HIS A 817 -17.34 31.08 -17.15
C HIS A 817 -15.89 30.98 -16.73
N ARG A 818 -15.42 31.83 -15.80
CA ARG A 818 -14.04 31.79 -15.30
C ARG A 818 -13.67 30.46 -14.68
N HIS A 819 -14.55 29.83 -13.90
CA HIS A 819 -14.32 28.51 -13.32
C HIS A 819 -14.24 27.43 -14.39
N LEU A 820 -15.15 27.47 -15.38
CA LEU A 820 -15.19 26.50 -16.47
C LEU A 820 -13.98 26.64 -17.39
N GLN A 821 -13.60 27.88 -17.73
CA GLN A 821 -12.44 28.14 -18.57
C GLN A 821 -11.15 27.60 -17.95
N THR A 822 -10.98 27.73 -16.64
CA THR A 822 -9.80 27.14 -15.94
C THR A 822 -9.75 25.61 -16.08
N LEU A 823 -10.91 24.95 -16.07
CA LEU A 823 -10.99 23.49 -16.32
C LEU A 823 -10.66 23.15 -17.78
N VAL A 824 -11.08 23.97 -18.72
CA VAL A 824 -10.70 23.81 -20.14
C VAL A 824 -9.20 23.99 -20.34
N ASP A 825 -8.62 25.02 -19.71
CA ASP A 825 -7.19 25.34 -19.81
C ASP A 825 -6.28 24.21 -19.33
N VAL A 826 -6.72 23.45 -18.32
CA VAL A 826 -5.99 22.25 -17.86
C VAL A 826 -6.29 20.99 -18.69
N GLY A 827 -7.02 21.13 -19.80
CA GLY A 827 -7.29 20.01 -20.70
C GLY A 827 -8.45 19.08 -20.28
N LEU A 828 -9.41 19.57 -19.49
CA LEU A 828 -10.57 18.79 -19.02
C LEU A 828 -11.88 19.16 -19.75
N GLY A 829 -11.81 19.82 -20.92
CA GLY A 829 -12.98 20.26 -21.67
C GLY A 829 -13.98 19.15 -21.98
N TYR A 830 -13.48 17.95 -22.24
CA TYR A 830 -14.28 16.77 -22.59
C TYR A 830 -14.99 16.11 -21.39
N VAL A 831 -14.56 16.37 -20.15
CA VAL A 831 -15.14 15.79 -18.93
C VAL A 831 -16.50 16.43 -18.67
N ARG A 832 -17.49 15.63 -18.23
CA ARG A 832 -18.81 16.17 -17.86
C ARG A 832 -18.75 16.82 -16.48
N LEU A 833 -19.46 17.94 -16.32
CA LEU A 833 -19.49 18.71 -15.06
C LEU A 833 -19.92 17.87 -13.86
N GLY A 834 -20.91 17.02 -14.02
CA GLY A 834 -21.47 16.14 -12.98
C GLY A 834 -20.84 14.75 -12.94
N GLN A 835 -19.76 14.48 -13.67
CA GLN A 835 -19.12 13.16 -13.70
C GLN A 835 -18.69 12.73 -12.29
N PRO A 836 -19.13 11.56 -11.79
CA PRO A 836 -18.83 11.10 -10.44
C PRO A 836 -17.30 10.95 -10.21
N ALA A 837 -16.81 11.40 -9.05
CA ALA A 837 -15.39 11.32 -8.71
C ALA A 837 -14.76 9.91 -8.86
N PRO A 838 -15.45 8.79 -8.50
CA PRO A 838 -14.90 7.45 -8.69
C PRO A 838 -14.69 7.03 -10.15
N THR A 839 -15.31 7.72 -11.11
CA THR A 839 -15.19 7.42 -12.56
C THR A 839 -14.08 8.23 -13.23
N LEU A 840 -13.50 9.22 -12.52
CA LEU A 840 -12.37 9.99 -13.02
C LEU A 840 -11.09 9.17 -12.92
N SER A 841 -10.22 9.30 -13.91
CA SER A 841 -8.85 8.79 -13.83
C SER A 841 -8.03 9.59 -12.79
N GLY A 842 -6.93 9.02 -12.29
CA GLY A 842 -6.05 9.71 -11.35
C GLY A 842 -5.54 11.05 -11.91
N GLY A 843 -5.16 11.11 -13.17
CA GLY A 843 -4.73 12.33 -13.84
C GLY A 843 -5.85 13.37 -14.01
N GLU A 844 -7.09 12.94 -14.30
CA GLU A 844 -8.24 13.85 -14.36
C GLU A 844 -8.54 14.45 -12.99
N ALA A 845 -8.56 13.63 -11.94
CA ALA A 845 -8.76 14.08 -10.56
C ALA A 845 -7.68 15.11 -10.14
N GLN A 846 -6.44 14.85 -10.48
CA GLN A 846 -5.31 15.74 -10.23
C GLN A 846 -5.49 17.09 -10.94
N ARG A 847 -5.88 17.10 -12.22
CA ARG A 847 -6.14 18.32 -12.99
C ARG A 847 -7.33 19.13 -12.47
N VAL A 848 -8.40 18.46 -11.98
CA VAL A 848 -9.51 19.15 -11.30
C VAL A 848 -9.01 19.86 -10.02
N LYS A 849 -8.15 19.22 -9.22
CA LYS A 849 -7.53 19.83 -8.03
C LYS A 849 -6.71 21.05 -8.43
N LEU A 850 -5.88 20.93 -9.44
CA LEU A 850 -5.05 22.02 -9.95
C LEU A 850 -5.93 23.18 -10.43
N ALA A 851 -6.98 22.93 -11.22
CA ALA A 851 -7.90 23.95 -11.69
C ALA A 851 -8.59 24.70 -10.52
N SER A 852 -8.98 23.99 -9.47
CA SER A 852 -9.56 24.59 -8.26
C SER A 852 -8.59 25.56 -7.56
N GLU A 853 -7.29 25.23 -7.52
CA GLU A 853 -6.29 26.12 -6.92
C GLU A 853 -5.96 27.33 -7.80
N LEU A 854 -5.95 27.17 -9.12
CA LEU A 854 -5.72 28.25 -10.09
C LEU A 854 -6.77 29.38 -10.01
N GLN A 855 -7.95 29.06 -9.55
CA GLN A 855 -9.05 30.01 -9.37
C GLN A 855 -8.84 30.93 -8.18
N LYS A 856 -8.02 30.52 -7.20
CA LYS A 856 -7.74 31.30 -6.01
C LYS A 856 -6.74 32.41 -6.31
N ARG A 857 -6.79 33.47 -5.51
CA ARG A 857 -5.85 34.61 -5.65
C ARG A 857 -4.44 34.15 -5.30
N SER A 858 -3.50 34.32 -6.21
CA SER A 858 -2.09 34.02 -5.97
C SER A 858 -1.41 35.16 -5.19
N THR A 859 -0.57 34.78 -4.22
CA THR A 859 0.29 35.71 -3.45
C THR A 859 1.67 35.86 -4.06
N GLY A 860 2.06 34.97 -4.99
CA GLY A 860 3.42 34.89 -5.53
C GLY A 860 4.43 34.24 -4.57
N LYS A 861 3.96 33.62 -3.46
CA LYS A 861 4.78 32.93 -2.46
C LYS A 861 4.26 31.53 -2.16
N THR A 862 3.40 31.00 -3.01
CA THR A 862 2.83 29.65 -2.85
C THR A 862 3.79 28.60 -3.40
N VAL A 863 3.97 27.52 -2.67
CA VAL A 863 4.65 26.32 -3.13
C VAL A 863 3.60 25.31 -3.60
N TYR A 864 3.70 24.87 -4.84
CA TYR A 864 2.91 23.79 -5.43
C TYR A 864 3.78 22.53 -5.49
N VAL A 865 3.27 21.42 -4.97
CA VAL A 865 3.91 20.10 -5.07
C VAL A 865 3.00 19.23 -5.92
N LEU A 866 3.51 18.80 -7.06
CA LEU A 866 2.82 17.96 -8.03
C LEU A 866 3.52 16.60 -8.11
N ASP A 867 2.77 15.52 -7.97
CA ASP A 867 3.30 14.16 -8.04
C ASP A 867 2.88 13.51 -9.36
N GLU A 868 3.85 13.32 -10.27
CA GLU A 868 3.70 12.75 -11.61
C GLU A 868 2.48 13.31 -12.39
N PRO A 869 2.40 14.66 -12.59
CA PRO A 869 1.21 15.28 -13.17
C PRO A 869 0.97 14.96 -14.65
N THR A 870 1.94 14.36 -15.34
CA THR A 870 1.81 13.96 -16.75
C THR A 870 1.31 12.54 -16.96
N THR A 871 1.02 11.82 -15.87
CA THR A 871 0.50 10.46 -15.91
C THR A 871 -0.77 10.38 -16.77
N GLY A 872 -0.79 9.48 -17.75
CA GLY A 872 -1.92 9.25 -18.64
C GLY A 872 -2.20 10.38 -19.64
N LEU A 873 -1.25 11.29 -19.86
CA LEU A 873 -1.41 12.42 -20.76
C LEU A 873 -0.73 12.19 -22.10
N HIS A 874 -1.45 12.53 -23.16
CA HIS A 874 -0.87 12.67 -24.50
C HIS A 874 0.05 13.91 -24.56
N PHE A 875 1.02 13.95 -25.46
CA PHE A 875 1.96 15.05 -25.66
C PHE A 875 1.28 16.43 -25.75
N GLU A 876 0.15 16.54 -26.44
CA GLU A 876 -0.64 17.77 -26.53
C GLU A 876 -1.19 18.22 -25.18
N ASP A 877 -1.66 17.29 -24.36
CA ASP A 877 -2.20 17.58 -23.02
C ASP A 877 -1.07 18.00 -22.08
N ILE A 878 0.12 17.41 -22.23
CA ILE A 878 1.36 17.81 -21.51
C ILE A 878 1.73 19.26 -21.86
N SER A 879 1.69 19.62 -23.14
CA SER A 879 1.98 20.97 -23.60
C SER A 879 1.04 22.00 -22.96
N LYS A 880 -0.27 21.72 -22.89
CA LYS A 880 -1.25 22.57 -22.21
C LYS A 880 -0.99 22.67 -20.71
N LEU A 881 -0.71 21.56 -20.06
CA LEU A 881 -0.40 21.51 -18.63
C LEU A 881 0.86 22.34 -18.30
N LEU A 882 1.92 22.22 -19.12
CA LEU A 882 3.13 23.02 -18.96
C LEU A 882 2.87 24.52 -19.11
N GLY A 883 1.99 24.93 -20.03
CA GLY A 883 1.54 26.32 -20.16
C GLY A 883 0.93 26.85 -18.86
N VAL A 884 0.09 26.03 -18.22
CA VAL A 884 -0.54 26.36 -16.93
C VAL A 884 0.49 26.41 -15.79
N ILE A 885 1.38 25.44 -15.71
CA ILE A 885 2.44 25.36 -14.67
C ILE A 885 3.37 26.57 -14.80
N ASN A 886 3.84 26.87 -16.01
CA ASN A 886 4.68 28.04 -16.26
C ASN A 886 3.98 29.35 -15.88
N GLY A 887 2.69 29.49 -16.18
CA GLY A 887 1.89 30.63 -15.76
C GLY A 887 1.77 30.79 -14.25
N LEU A 888 1.85 29.72 -13.47
CA LEU A 888 1.95 29.80 -12.00
C LEU A 888 3.32 30.32 -11.56
N VAL A 889 4.39 29.80 -12.17
CA VAL A 889 5.75 30.21 -11.82
C VAL A 889 5.99 31.67 -12.19
N ASP A 890 5.51 32.13 -13.35
CA ASP A 890 5.62 33.52 -13.80
C ASP A 890 4.94 34.53 -12.86
N LYS A 891 3.98 34.09 -12.06
CA LYS A 891 3.38 34.88 -10.97
C LYS A 891 4.21 34.89 -9.69
N GLY A 892 5.42 34.36 -9.69
CA GLY A 892 6.37 34.32 -8.57
C GLY A 892 6.26 33.07 -7.67
N ASN A 893 5.35 32.14 -7.96
CA ASN A 893 5.19 30.90 -7.18
C ASN A 893 6.31 29.91 -7.49
N THR A 894 6.48 28.94 -6.60
CA THR A 894 7.41 27.80 -6.81
C THR A 894 6.60 26.56 -7.12
N VAL A 895 6.99 25.83 -8.16
CA VAL A 895 6.37 24.55 -8.50
C VAL A 895 7.45 23.46 -8.43
N ILE A 896 7.23 22.47 -7.57
CA ILE A 896 8.07 21.28 -7.40
C ILE A 896 7.29 20.11 -8.01
N VAL A 897 7.90 19.45 -8.98
CA VAL A 897 7.26 18.34 -9.71
C VAL A 897 8.12 17.10 -9.55
N ILE A 898 7.54 16.00 -9.08
CA ILE A 898 8.17 14.67 -9.17
C ILE A 898 7.83 14.16 -10.57
N GLU A 899 8.82 13.90 -11.41
CA GLU A 899 8.60 13.58 -12.82
C GLU A 899 9.63 12.63 -13.43
N HIS A 900 9.15 11.89 -14.44
CA HIS A 900 9.95 11.04 -15.31
C HIS A 900 9.86 11.46 -16.79
N ASN A 901 8.88 12.28 -17.14
CA ASN A 901 8.68 12.74 -18.51
C ASN A 901 9.73 13.77 -18.92
N LEU A 902 10.52 13.43 -19.96
CA LEU A 902 11.62 14.28 -20.44
C LEU A 902 11.15 15.63 -20.95
N ASP A 903 9.93 15.75 -21.49
CA ASP A 903 9.39 17.03 -21.97
C ASP A 903 9.16 18.02 -20.82
N VAL A 904 8.75 17.54 -19.65
CA VAL A 904 8.67 18.38 -18.45
C VAL A 904 10.05 18.69 -17.90
N ILE A 905 10.92 17.69 -17.81
CA ILE A 905 12.25 17.84 -17.22
C ILE A 905 13.09 18.84 -18.04
N LYS A 906 13.06 18.77 -19.38
CA LYS A 906 13.81 19.71 -20.24
C LYS A 906 13.32 21.16 -20.14
N THR A 907 12.04 21.38 -19.74
CA THR A 907 11.47 22.73 -19.57
C THR A 907 11.67 23.31 -18.18
N SER A 908 12.18 22.53 -17.23
CA SER A 908 12.39 22.97 -15.83
C SER A 908 13.52 23.98 -15.71
N ASP A 909 13.46 24.85 -14.71
CA ASP A 909 14.51 25.81 -14.37
C ASP A 909 15.61 25.15 -13.53
N TRP A 910 15.23 24.15 -12.70
CA TRP A 910 16.11 23.43 -11.80
C TRP A 910 15.74 21.96 -11.71
N ILE A 911 16.72 21.10 -11.58
CA ILE A 911 16.53 19.66 -11.38
C ILE A 911 17.24 19.23 -10.11
N VAL A 912 16.61 18.31 -9.37
CA VAL A 912 17.22 17.52 -8.31
C VAL A 912 17.10 16.05 -8.71
N ASP A 913 18.20 15.44 -9.10
CA ASP A 913 18.25 14.05 -9.56
C ASP A 913 18.67 13.12 -8.43
N MET A 914 17.79 12.16 -8.10
CA MET A 914 17.95 11.23 -7.00
C MET A 914 18.42 9.86 -7.50
N GLY A 915 19.30 9.21 -6.75
CA GLY A 915 19.81 7.90 -7.13
C GLY A 915 20.96 7.43 -6.26
N PRO A 916 21.96 6.72 -6.83
CA PRO A 916 22.05 6.30 -8.25
C PRO A 916 21.06 5.18 -8.62
N GLU A 917 20.71 4.31 -7.66
CA GLU A 917 19.81 3.18 -7.84
C GLU A 917 18.51 3.33 -7.01
N GLY A 918 17.65 2.33 -7.07
CA GLY A 918 16.47 2.22 -6.18
C GLY A 918 16.80 1.53 -4.85
N GLY A 919 15.90 1.62 -3.88
CA GLY A 919 15.99 0.93 -2.59
C GLY A 919 17.26 1.23 -1.80
N SER A 920 17.95 0.21 -1.32
CA SER A 920 19.19 0.32 -0.52
C SER A 920 20.36 0.95 -1.30
N GLY A 921 20.38 0.85 -2.62
CA GLY A 921 21.36 1.48 -3.50
C GLY A 921 21.09 2.96 -3.81
N GLY A 922 19.95 3.51 -3.40
CA GLY A 922 19.51 4.88 -3.67
C GLY A 922 19.67 5.85 -2.50
N GLY A 923 18.80 6.82 -2.44
CA GLY A 923 18.66 7.75 -1.33
C GLY A 923 19.70 8.88 -1.28
N MET A 924 20.37 9.14 -2.38
CA MET A 924 21.38 10.20 -2.53
C MET A 924 20.96 11.19 -3.64
N VAL A 925 21.51 12.42 -3.59
CA VAL A 925 21.44 13.35 -4.71
C VAL A 925 22.62 13.06 -5.64
N VAL A 926 22.34 12.68 -6.88
CA VAL A 926 23.36 12.39 -7.90
C VAL A 926 23.78 13.66 -8.61
N ALA A 927 22.80 14.51 -8.95
CA ALA A 927 23.03 15.78 -9.61
C ALA A 927 21.99 16.82 -9.19
N GLU A 928 22.38 18.09 -9.12
CA GLU A 928 21.47 19.23 -8.97
C GLU A 928 21.94 20.39 -9.84
N GLY A 929 21.00 21.08 -10.48
CA GLY A 929 21.34 22.17 -11.35
C GLY A 929 20.30 22.45 -12.42
N THR A 930 20.68 23.24 -13.44
CA THR A 930 19.88 23.39 -14.65
C THR A 930 19.86 22.09 -15.46
N PRO A 931 18.87 21.86 -16.33
CA PRO A 931 18.84 20.67 -17.17
C PRO A 931 20.15 20.43 -17.93
N GLU A 932 20.80 21.46 -18.39
CA GLU A 932 22.09 21.38 -19.10
C GLU A 932 23.22 20.87 -18.20
N GLN A 933 23.27 21.35 -16.95
CA GLN A 933 24.25 20.91 -15.93
C GLN A 933 24.05 19.45 -15.55
N VAL A 934 22.80 19.03 -15.39
CA VAL A 934 22.48 17.63 -15.08
C VAL A 934 22.79 16.72 -16.26
N ALA A 935 22.55 17.16 -17.50
CA ALA A 935 22.89 16.42 -18.72
C ALA A 935 24.41 16.20 -18.90
N ASP A 936 25.24 17.05 -18.31
CA ASP A 936 26.70 16.91 -18.33
C ASP A 936 27.24 16.05 -17.16
N THR A 937 26.39 15.60 -16.23
CA THR A 937 26.80 14.72 -15.13
C THR A 937 26.72 13.26 -15.56
N GLU A 938 27.87 12.59 -15.68
CA GLU A 938 27.98 11.21 -16.20
C GLU A 938 27.24 10.18 -15.31
N GLU A 939 27.22 10.38 -14.00
CA GLU A 939 26.55 9.49 -13.05
C GLU A 939 25.03 9.60 -13.06
N SER A 940 24.48 10.64 -13.68
CA SER A 940 23.04 10.87 -13.76
C SER A 940 22.42 10.10 -14.91
N TYR A 941 21.61 9.08 -14.60
CA TYR A 941 20.81 8.41 -15.64
C TYR A 941 19.83 9.37 -16.30
N THR A 942 19.16 10.23 -15.53
CA THR A 942 18.30 11.28 -16.08
C THR A 942 19.06 12.18 -17.03
N GLY A 943 20.27 12.59 -16.65
CA GLY A 943 21.16 13.41 -17.50
C GLY A 943 21.50 12.75 -18.82
N GLN A 944 21.80 11.45 -18.83
CA GLN A 944 22.11 10.69 -20.06
C GLN A 944 20.95 10.70 -21.06
N PHE A 945 19.72 10.50 -20.59
CA PHE A 945 18.51 10.55 -21.43
C PHE A 945 18.10 11.99 -21.82
N LEU A 946 18.43 12.97 -20.99
CA LEU A 946 18.13 14.38 -21.24
C LEU A 946 19.02 15.01 -22.30
N LYS A 947 20.28 14.58 -22.38
CA LYS A 947 21.28 15.13 -23.30
C LYS A 947 20.83 15.18 -24.75
N PRO A 948 20.31 14.09 -25.39
CA PRO A 948 19.85 14.14 -26.78
C PRO A 948 18.59 14.99 -26.98
N VAL A 949 17.82 15.26 -25.92
CA VAL A 949 16.57 16.04 -26.01
C VAL A 949 16.83 17.54 -25.87
N LEU A 950 17.96 17.94 -25.27
CA LEU A 950 18.42 19.33 -25.17
C LEU A 950 19.25 19.77 -26.39
N ALA A 951 19.82 18.83 -27.15
CA ALA A 951 20.56 19.08 -28.40
C ALA A 951 19.61 19.44 -29.53
#